data_a2f2733c1998ee5487e8bf223655a88a
#
_entry.id   a2f2733c1998ee5487e8bf223655a88a
#
_cell.length_a   1.000
_cell.length_b   1.000
_cell.length_c   1.000
_cell.angle_alpha   90.00
_cell.angle_beta   90.00
_cell.angle_gamma   90.00
#
_symmetry.space_group_name_H-M   'P 1'
#
loop_
_entity.id
_entity.type
_entity.pdbx_description
1 polymer ?
#
loop_
_entity_poly.entity_id
_entity_poly.type
_entity_poly.pdbx_seq_one_letter_code
_entity_poly.pdbx_strand_id
1 'polypeptide(L)'
;MISKSSIDTVFEASRLEEVIGDFVQLKKAGSNYKGLSPFSDERSPSFVVSPVKQIWKDFSSGKGGNVVAFLMEHEHFTYPEAIKYLARKYGIEIEETEQTNEEKEKQDTRESLYLVSEFANTHFQKVMHKTDAGQAIGLSYFKERGFTPETIKAFGLGYSLDEWQGFSDEALKKGYKLEFLEKTGLTIVKGEKYFDRFKGRVMFPIQSMSGRVLGFGGRILTNDKKAAKYMNSPESEIYYKSKVLYGIYHAKQSIAKEDNCFLVEGYTDVIQFHQTGITNVVSSSGTALTPEQIRLINRLTKNITVLFDGDAAGMRASIRGIDLILEQGMNVRVCSFPQGEDPDSFARQNTEEELRTYLEENAKDFIQFKAGLLVQDAKNDPIKKAETIRDIIQSISKIPDRIKQEVYLQECARIMDISESVLFSSLAQMGSKDSKKPSSGGGNSNSGSYGGGGSYGGSSQEPPPDFFEVIRNEDQPNNKVDVQYLLERKIIEILLLYGNREEDFEDLILKENDKGDLELEPVVQQAKVFEKIFLDLQEDEMQFGNETFKTLYYTIIDKLNQNPDFVLEQFVNTVDMHLSQEITSILMEDERHTLHDWERNNIFPKSKTEGVAQLVSETILSLRCFLIDQKVKEFQQVTLENKHDTNRNILEEVKDYYGLKMLLSRKLTRVL
;
A
#
# COMPACT_ATOMS: atom_id res chain seq x y z
N MET A 1 -12.82 -21.64 -8.45
CA MET A 1 -11.55 -20.92 -8.77
C MET A 1 -11.24 -21.14 -10.24
N ILE A 2 -10.57 -20.17 -10.91
CA ILE A 2 -10.08 -20.39 -12.28
C ILE A 2 -9.08 -21.52 -12.23
N SER A 3 -9.17 -22.52 -13.15
CA SER A 3 -8.24 -23.64 -13.18
C SER A 3 -6.82 -23.15 -13.45
N LYS A 4 -5.82 -23.83 -12.89
CA LYS A 4 -4.42 -23.49 -13.14
C LYS A 4 -4.08 -23.56 -14.63
N SER A 5 -4.62 -24.56 -15.32
CA SER A 5 -4.49 -24.74 -16.78
C SER A 5 -5.03 -23.51 -17.54
N SER A 6 -6.23 -23.01 -17.19
CA SER A 6 -6.78 -21.80 -17.82
C SER A 6 -5.92 -20.56 -17.52
N ILE A 7 -5.40 -20.42 -16.30
CA ILE A 7 -4.51 -19.31 -15.94
C ILE A 7 -3.23 -19.36 -16.79
N ASP A 8 -2.60 -20.53 -16.89
CA ASP A 8 -1.38 -20.71 -17.68
C ASP A 8 -1.64 -20.41 -19.17
N THR A 9 -2.74 -20.90 -19.74
CA THR A 9 -3.17 -20.59 -21.13
C THR A 9 -3.39 -19.08 -21.35
N VAL A 10 -3.98 -18.38 -20.38
CA VAL A 10 -4.17 -16.93 -20.45
C VAL A 10 -2.85 -16.20 -20.45
N PHE A 11 -1.90 -16.60 -19.59
CA PHE A 11 -0.57 -16.00 -19.58
C PHE A 11 0.20 -16.24 -20.86
N GLU A 12 0.18 -17.47 -21.39
CA GLU A 12 0.87 -17.83 -22.65
C GLU A 12 0.34 -17.05 -23.86
N ALA A 13 -0.96 -16.80 -23.90
CA ALA A 13 -1.59 -16.03 -24.99
C ALA A 13 -1.41 -14.53 -24.83
N SER A 14 -1.25 -14.03 -23.60
CA SER A 14 -1.18 -12.60 -23.32
C SER A 14 0.13 -11.99 -23.80
N ARG A 15 0.05 -10.88 -24.53
CA ARG A 15 1.20 -10.07 -24.94
C ARG A 15 1.19 -8.77 -24.15
N LEU A 16 2.18 -8.61 -23.30
CA LEU A 16 2.26 -7.47 -22.38
C LEU A 16 2.18 -6.13 -23.10
N GLU A 17 2.94 -5.98 -24.20
CA GLU A 17 2.97 -4.75 -24.99
C GLU A 17 1.63 -4.42 -25.67
N GLU A 18 0.85 -5.44 -26.03
CA GLU A 18 -0.47 -5.24 -26.61
C GLU A 18 -1.50 -4.84 -25.54
N VAL A 19 -1.45 -5.45 -24.38
CA VAL A 19 -2.37 -5.15 -23.28
C VAL A 19 -2.10 -3.75 -22.73
N ILE A 20 -0.84 -3.43 -22.46
CA ILE A 20 -0.47 -2.11 -21.97
C ILE A 20 -0.68 -1.03 -23.03
N GLY A 21 -0.49 -1.36 -24.30
CA GLY A 21 -0.74 -0.45 -25.43
C GLY A 21 -2.18 0.01 -25.55
N ASP A 22 -3.16 -0.71 -24.98
CA ASP A 22 -4.56 -0.25 -24.91
C ASP A 22 -4.75 0.95 -23.96
N PHE A 23 -3.83 1.12 -22.99
CA PHE A 23 -3.93 2.12 -21.91
C PHE A 23 -2.86 3.20 -22.00
N VAL A 24 -1.66 2.84 -22.48
CA VAL A 24 -0.47 3.70 -22.47
C VAL A 24 0.09 3.83 -23.87
N GLN A 25 0.35 5.06 -24.31
CA GLN A 25 1.00 5.29 -25.59
C GLN A 25 2.48 4.89 -25.54
N LEU A 26 2.79 3.73 -26.11
CA LEU A 26 4.13 3.15 -26.12
C LEU A 26 4.91 3.52 -27.39
N LYS A 27 6.19 3.84 -27.26
CA LYS A 27 7.14 4.05 -28.36
C LYS A 27 8.25 3.02 -28.27
N LYS A 28 8.62 2.41 -29.41
CA LYS A 28 9.70 1.41 -29.45
C LYS A 28 11.05 2.07 -29.13
N ALA A 29 11.82 1.45 -28.25
CA ALA A 29 13.13 1.88 -27.79
C ALA A 29 14.04 0.64 -27.69
N GLY A 30 14.75 0.34 -28.77
CA GLY A 30 15.55 -0.89 -28.88
C GLY A 30 14.67 -2.15 -28.87
N SER A 31 14.96 -3.10 -27.98
CA SER A 31 14.16 -4.33 -27.74
C SER A 31 12.92 -4.10 -26.87
N ASN A 32 12.84 -2.94 -26.22
CA ASN A 32 11.77 -2.58 -25.29
C ASN A 32 10.86 -1.50 -25.86
N TYR A 33 9.78 -1.19 -25.11
CA TYR A 33 8.94 -0.01 -25.34
C TYR A 33 9.05 0.95 -24.17
N LYS A 34 8.93 2.26 -24.44
CA LYS A 34 8.89 3.31 -23.42
C LYS A 34 7.66 4.19 -23.61
N GLY A 35 7.10 4.66 -22.52
CA GLY A 35 5.97 5.59 -22.48
C GLY A 35 6.06 6.51 -21.28
N LEU A 36 5.14 7.48 -21.22
CA LEU A 36 4.95 8.27 -20.01
C LEU A 36 4.28 7.39 -18.95
N SER A 37 4.62 7.61 -17.69
CA SER A 37 4.02 6.88 -16.59
C SER A 37 2.49 7.05 -16.56
N PRO A 38 1.70 5.96 -16.48
CA PRO A 38 0.28 6.06 -16.21
C PRO A 38 -0.03 6.24 -14.72
N PHE A 39 0.98 6.25 -13.85
CA PHE A 39 0.88 6.29 -12.38
C PHE A 39 1.36 7.61 -11.78
N SER A 40 2.07 8.45 -12.55
CA SER A 40 2.57 9.76 -12.11
C SER A 40 2.62 10.74 -13.27
N ASP A 41 2.48 12.03 -12.98
CA ASP A 41 2.66 13.09 -13.99
C ASP A 41 4.15 13.32 -14.24
N GLU A 42 4.59 13.09 -15.48
CA GLU A 42 5.98 13.28 -15.88
C GLU A 42 6.10 13.85 -17.30
N ARG A 43 7.22 14.51 -17.56
CA ARG A 43 7.52 15.08 -18.89
C ARG A 43 8.44 14.21 -19.74
N SER A 44 9.16 13.28 -19.11
CA SER A 44 10.10 12.36 -19.77
C SER A 44 9.67 10.92 -19.55
N PRO A 45 9.67 10.06 -20.59
CA PRO A 45 9.22 8.68 -20.48
C PRO A 45 10.06 7.86 -19.50
N SER A 46 9.46 7.43 -18.39
CA SER A 46 10.06 6.53 -17.38
C SER A 46 9.41 5.16 -17.30
N PHE A 47 8.29 4.97 -18.00
CA PHE A 47 7.58 3.69 -18.04
C PHE A 47 8.18 2.80 -19.13
N VAL A 48 8.72 1.64 -18.74
CA VAL A 48 9.40 0.71 -19.64
C VAL A 48 8.69 -0.64 -19.66
N VAL A 49 8.46 -1.16 -20.86
CA VAL A 49 7.83 -2.47 -21.11
C VAL A 49 8.82 -3.34 -21.87
N SER A 50 9.12 -4.52 -21.36
CA SER A 50 10.00 -5.50 -21.97
C SER A 50 9.19 -6.68 -22.54
N PRO A 51 8.98 -6.76 -23.88
CA PRO A 51 8.29 -7.89 -24.50
C PRO A 51 9.04 -9.21 -24.31
N VAL A 52 10.37 -9.16 -24.31
CA VAL A 52 11.21 -10.37 -24.17
C VAL A 52 11.07 -10.98 -22.78
N LYS A 53 11.03 -10.14 -21.75
CA LYS A 53 10.92 -10.59 -20.35
C LYS A 53 9.47 -10.70 -19.87
N GLN A 54 8.47 -10.21 -20.66
CA GLN A 54 7.05 -10.10 -20.31
C GLN A 54 6.80 -9.39 -18.97
N ILE A 55 7.60 -8.35 -18.70
CA ILE A 55 7.51 -7.50 -17.50
C ILE A 55 7.56 -6.02 -17.86
N TRP A 56 6.97 -5.21 -17.02
CA TRP A 56 7.01 -3.75 -17.10
C TRP A 56 7.57 -3.15 -15.82
N LYS A 57 8.16 -1.96 -15.92
CA LYS A 57 8.64 -1.16 -14.79
C LYS A 57 8.37 0.31 -15.04
N ASP A 58 7.80 0.95 -14.05
CA ASP A 58 7.68 2.40 -13.97
C ASP A 58 8.72 2.94 -12.99
N PHE A 59 9.72 3.64 -13.52
CA PHE A 59 10.82 4.15 -12.70
C PHE A 59 10.45 5.41 -11.92
N SER A 60 9.36 6.09 -12.26
CA SER A 60 8.88 7.27 -11.53
C SER A 60 8.14 6.88 -10.25
N SER A 61 7.24 5.89 -10.32
CA SER A 61 6.45 5.42 -9.17
C SER A 61 7.08 4.22 -8.44
N GLY A 62 8.12 3.59 -9.02
CA GLY A 62 8.73 2.36 -8.52
C GLY A 62 7.90 1.09 -8.76
N LYS A 63 6.70 1.18 -9.36
CA LYS A 63 5.82 0.05 -9.65
C LYS A 63 6.35 -0.82 -10.78
N GLY A 64 6.01 -2.11 -10.78
CA GLY A 64 6.41 -3.04 -11.83
C GLY A 64 5.77 -4.41 -11.67
N GLY A 65 5.90 -5.29 -12.68
CA GLY A 65 5.34 -6.63 -12.63
C GLY A 65 5.05 -7.21 -14.02
N ASN A 66 4.17 -8.22 -14.06
CA ASN A 66 3.67 -8.84 -15.29
C ASN A 66 2.37 -8.15 -15.78
N VAL A 67 1.74 -8.72 -16.81
CA VAL A 67 0.51 -8.19 -17.41
C VAL A 67 -0.67 -8.13 -16.42
N VAL A 68 -0.79 -9.12 -15.54
CA VAL A 68 -1.85 -9.16 -14.51
C VAL A 68 -1.59 -8.09 -13.46
N ALA A 69 -0.34 -7.96 -13.02
CA ALA A 69 0.06 -6.89 -12.08
C ALA A 69 -0.24 -5.50 -12.66
N PHE A 70 -0.03 -5.28 -13.97
CA PHE A 70 -0.39 -4.02 -14.62
C PHE A 70 -1.89 -3.73 -14.50
N LEU A 71 -2.74 -4.70 -14.85
CA LEU A 71 -4.20 -4.54 -14.76
C LEU A 71 -4.68 -4.35 -13.31
N MET A 72 -4.04 -5.00 -12.35
CA MET A 72 -4.34 -4.81 -10.94
C MET A 72 -3.94 -3.42 -10.45
N GLU A 73 -2.80 -2.90 -10.88
CA GLU A 73 -2.29 -1.57 -10.50
C GLU A 73 -3.01 -0.43 -11.24
N HIS A 74 -3.23 -0.58 -12.54
CA HIS A 74 -3.79 0.47 -13.40
C HIS A 74 -5.32 0.52 -13.34
N GLU A 75 -5.98 -0.63 -13.53
CA GLU A 75 -7.45 -0.74 -13.54
C GLU A 75 -8.03 -1.11 -12.16
N HIS A 76 -7.16 -1.41 -11.19
CA HIS A 76 -7.53 -1.85 -9.84
C HIS A 76 -8.41 -3.11 -9.83
N PHE A 77 -8.18 -3.98 -10.80
CA PHE A 77 -8.82 -5.28 -10.85
C PHE A 77 -8.30 -6.17 -9.72
N THR A 78 -9.14 -7.08 -9.25
CA THR A 78 -8.67 -8.23 -8.49
C THR A 78 -7.98 -9.22 -9.43
N TYR A 79 -7.14 -10.09 -8.90
CA TYR A 79 -6.45 -11.12 -9.70
C TYR A 79 -7.41 -11.92 -10.61
N PRO A 80 -8.55 -12.47 -10.11
CA PRO A 80 -9.51 -13.17 -10.99
C PRO A 80 -10.15 -12.28 -12.05
N GLU A 81 -10.39 -11.00 -11.75
CA GLU A 81 -10.95 -10.05 -12.73
C GLU A 81 -9.95 -9.74 -13.84
N ALA A 82 -8.66 -9.59 -13.50
CA ALA A 82 -7.60 -9.39 -14.47
C ALA A 82 -7.45 -10.63 -15.40
N ILE A 83 -7.46 -11.84 -14.85
CA ILE A 83 -7.43 -13.08 -15.65
C ILE A 83 -8.67 -13.18 -16.57
N LYS A 84 -9.86 -12.88 -16.06
CA LYS A 84 -11.10 -12.89 -16.87
C LYS A 84 -11.08 -11.82 -17.98
N TYR A 85 -10.50 -10.66 -17.71
CA TYR A 85 -10.31 -9.60 -18.72
C TYR A 85 -9.40 -10.07 -19.84
N LEU A 86 -8.24 -10.65 -19.51
CA LEU A 86 -7.28 -11.17 -20.49
C LEU A 86 -7.89 -12.33 -21.30
N ALA A 87 -8.54 -13.27 -20.65
CA ALA A 87 -9.22 -14.38 -21.32
C ALA A 87 -10.25 -13.88 -22.34
N ARG A 88 -11.04 -12.87 -21.99
CA ARG A 88 -12.01 -12.26 -22.90
C ARG A 88 -11.33 -11.56 -24.07
N LYS A 89 -10.23 -10.81 -23.81
CA LYS A 89 -9.46 -10.12 -24.86
C LYS A 89 -8.90 -11.10 -25.90
N TYR A 90 -8.41 -12.26 -25.45
CA TYR A 90 -7.79 -13.26 -26.32
C TYR A 90 -8.72 -14.42 -26.73
N GLY A 91 -10.03 -14.35 -26.38
CA GLY A 91 -11.04 -15.35 -26.77
C GLY A 91 -10.82 -16.72 -26.14
N ILE A 92 -10.24 -16.78 -24.94
CA ILE A 92 -9.93 -18.01 -24.20
C ILE A 92 -11.11 -18.36 -23.29
N GLU A 93 -11.62 -19.59 -23.41
CA GLU A 93 -12.59 -20.12 -22.46
C GLU A 93 -11.88 -20.49 -21.15
N ILE A 94 -12.43 -19.99 -20.03
CA ILE A 94 -11.91 -20.28 -18.71
C ILE A 94 -12.60 -21.54 -18.18
N GLU A 95 -11.83 -22.59 -17.95
CA GLU A 95 -12.29 -23.73 -17.16
C GLU A 95 -12.20 -23.38 -15.67
N GLU A 96 -13.33 -23.34 -14.99
CA GLU A 96 -13.36 -23.24 -13.54
C GLU A 96 -13.22 -24.65 -12.94
N THR A 97 -12.21 -24.85 -12.09
CA THR A 97 -12.03 -26.10 -11.34
C THR A 97 -13.31 -26.44 -10.58
N GLU A 98 -13.66 -27.72 -10.55
CA GLU A 98 -14.81 -28.19 -9.78
C GLU A 98 -14.76 -27.66 -8.35
N GLN A 99 -15.53 -26.60 -8.14
CA GLN A 99 -15.86 -26.13 -6.79
C GLN A 99 -16.80 -27.17 -6.16
N THR A 100 -16.76 -27.28 -4.84
CA THR A 100 -17.81 -28.01 -4.15
C THR A 100 -19.16 -27.44 -4.55
N ASN A 101 -20.19 -28.25 -4.61
CA ASN A 101 -21.55 -27.79 -4.98
C ASN A 101 -21.97 -26.57 -4.16
N GLU A 102 -21.56 -26.49 -2.88
CA GLU A 102 -21.82 -25.33 -2.02
C GLU A 102 -21.07 -24.06 -2.45
N GLU A 103 -19.85 -24.18 -2.97
CA GLU A 103 -19.09 -23.01 -3.46
C GLU A 103 -19.65 -22.50 -4.79
N LYS A 104 -20.09 -23.40 -5.67
CA LYS A 104 -20.80 -23.05 -6.91
C LYS A 104 -22.13 -22.34 -6.60
N GLU A 105 -22.93 -22.88 -5.70
CA GLU A 105 -24.18 -22.25 -5.28
C GLU A 105 -23.97 -20.85 -4.67
N LYS A 106 -22.92 -20.66 -3.87
CA LYS A 106 -22.56 -19.34 -3.32
C LYS A 106 -22.13 -18.38 -4.42
N GLN A 107 -21.35 -18.82 -5.39
CA GLN A 107 -20.90 -17.99 -6.51
C GLN A 107 -22.05 -17.62 -7.43
N ASP A 108 -22.92 -18.57 -7.75
CA ASP A 108 -24.12 -18.35 -8.57
C ASP A 108 -25.11 -17.41 -7.86
N THR A 109 -25.26 -17.57 -6.55
CA THR A 109 -26.05 -16.67 -5.71
C THR A 109 -25.48 -15.25 -5.77
N ARG A 110 -24.18 -15.09 -5.56
CA ARG A 110 -23.50 -13.78 -5.59
C ARG A 110 -23.62 -13.10 -6.94
N GLU A 111 -23.46 -13.85 -8.04
CA GLU A 111 -23.63 -13.30 -9.40
C GLU A 111 -25.10 -12.90 -9.65
N SER A 112 -26.06 -13.68 -9.16
CA SER A 112 -27.48 -13.33 -9.21
C SER A 112 -27.80 -12.03 -8.47
N LEU A 113 -27.15 -11.77 -7.32
CA LEU A 113 -27.29 -10.52 -6.57
C LEU A 113 -26.74 -9.32 -7.37
N TYR A 114 -25.61 -9.48 -8.05
CA TYR A 114 -25.08 -8.42 -8.94
C TYR A 114 -26.00 -8.11 -10.09
N LEU A 115 -26.54 -9.14 -10.77
CA LEU A 115 -27.47 -8.97 -11.89
C LEU A 115 -28.74 -8.24 -11.45
N VAL A 116 -29.26 -8.54 -10.28
CA VAL A 116 -30.41 -7.84 -9.69
C VAL A 116 -30.09 -6.38 -9.41
N SER A 117 -28.92 -6.08 -8.88
CA SER A 117 -28.50 -4.70 -8.57
C SER A 117 -28.28 -3.88 -9.87
N GLU A 118 -27.70 -4.48 -10.90
CA GLU A 118 -27.50 -3.85 -12.21
C GLU A 118 -28.84 -3.60 -12.93
N PHE A 119 -29.76 -4.56 -12.84
CA PHE A 119 -31.12 -4.37 -13.35
C PHE A 119 -31.82 -3.23 -12.60
N ALA A 120 -31.74 -3.18 -11.27
CA ALA A 120 -32.34 -2.13 -10.48
C ALA A 120 -31.80 -0.75 -10.87
N ASN A 121 -30.50 -0.61 -11.06
CA ASN A 121 -29.89 0.63 -11.52
C ASN A 121 -30.42 1.08 -12.88
N THR A 122 -30.50 0.15 -13.83
CA THR A 122 -31.06 0.42 -15.16
C THR A 122 -32.54 0.81 -15.07
N HIS A 123 -33.30 0.12 -14.22
CA HIS A 123 -34.71 0.41 -13.99
C HIS A 123 -34.93 1.80 -13.41
N PHE A 124 -34.22 2.19 -12.36
CA PHE A 124 -34.37 3.51 -11.72
C PHE A 124 -33.98 4.66 -12.65
N GLN A 125 -32.96 4.49 -13.49
CA GLN A 125 -32.60 5.45 -14.54
C GLN A 125 -33.71 5.56 -15.60
N LYS A 126 -34.23 4.41 -16.07
CA LYS A 126 -35.32 4.38 -17.05
C LYS A 126 -36.58 5.05 -16.49
N VAL A 127 -36.97 4.79 -15.26
CA VAL A 127 -38.09 5.41 -14.57
C VAL A 127 -37.91 6.93 -14.51
N MET A 128 -36.74 7.40 -14.09
CA MET A 128 -36.45 8.82 -14.00
C MET A 128 -36.57 9.56 -15.33
N HIS A 129 -36.14 8.94 -16.43
CA HIS A 129 -36.11 9.60 -17.76
C HIS A 129 -37.37 9.38 -18.60
N LYS A 130 -38.14 8.30 -18.36
CA LYS A 130 -39.23 7.88 -19.25
C LYS A 130 -40.65 7.99 -18.67
N THR A 131 -40.79 8.28 -17.37
CA THR A 131 -42.09 8.48 -16.72
C THR A 131 -42.32 9.92 -16.37
N ASP A 132 -43.55 10.38 -16.41
CA ASP A 132 -43.93 11.77 -16.07
C ASP A 132 -43.52 12.09 -14.61
N ALA A 133 -43.82 11.18 -13.67
CA ALA A 133 -43.42 11.32 -12.25
C ALA A 133 -41.89 11.33 -12.09
N GLY A 134 -41.18 10.49 -12.84
CA GLY A 134 -39.72 10.46 -12.83
C GLY A 134 -39.09 11.75 -13.31
N GLN A 135 -39.61 12.34 -14.35
CA GLN A 135 -39.16 13.63 -14.89
C GLN A 135 -39.52 14.79 -13.96
N ALA A 136 -40.76 14.85 -13.52
CA ALA A 136 -41.28 15.96 -12.71
C ALA A 136 -40.68 15.99 -11.30
N ILE A 137 -40.34 14.87 -10.72
CA ILE A 137 -39.84 14.75 -9.34
C ILE A 137 -38.34 14.42 -9.31
N GLY A 138 -37.95 13.26 -9.86
CA GLY A 138 -36.59 12.74 -9.76
C GLY A 138 -35.57 13.58 -10.54
N LEU A 139 -35.85 13.79 -11.84
CA LEU A 139 -34.94 14.55 -12.72
C LEU A 139 -34.91 16.04 -12.34
N SER A 140 -36.08 16.64 -11.98
CA SER A 140 -36.15 18.03 -11.50
C SER A 140 -35.32 18.25 -10.26
N TYR A 141 -35.35 17.34 -9.30
CA TYR A 141 -34.51 17.41 -8.10
C TYR A 141 -33.01 17.52 -8.43
N PHE A 142 -32.50 16.70 -9.34
CA PHE A 142 -31.08 16.74 -9.71
C PHE A 142 -30.75 18.02 -10.50
N LYS A 143 -31.64 18.49 -11.36
CA LYS A 143 -31.48 19.76 -12.09
C LYS A 143 -31.50 20.97 -11.15
N GLU A 144 -32.39 21.00 -10.18
CA GLU A 144 -32.46 22.06 -9.16
C GLU A 144 -31.20 22.10 -8.29
N ARG A 145 -30.56 20.94 -8.09
CA ARG A 145 -29.23 20.86 -7.46
C ARG A 145 -28.09 21.30 -8.37
N GLY A 146 -28.35 21.59 -9.65
CA GLY A 146 -27.34 22.05 -10.60
C GLY A 146 -26.57 20.91 -11.28
N PHE A 147 -27.01 19.63 -11.17
CA PHE A 147 -26.33 18.55 -11.84
C PHE A 147 -26.61 18.54 -13.33
N THR A 148 -25.54 18.40 -14.13
CA THR A 148 -25.65 18.32 -15.59
C THR A 148 -26.17 16.95 -16.05
N PRO A 149 -26.75 16.85 -17.26
CA PRO A 149 -27.16 15.55 -17.82
C PRO A 149 -26.03 14.54 -17.91
N GLU A 150 -24.81 15.00 -18.21
CA GLU A 150 -23.60 14.20 -18.28
C GLU A 150 -23.26 13.60 -16.92
N THR A 151 -23.28 14.42 -15.88
CA THR A 151 -23.03 14.02 -14.48
C THR A 151 -24.08 13.02 -13.99
N ILE A 152 -25.37 13.28 -14.25
CA ILE A 152 -26.48 12.40 -13.89
C ILE A 152 -26.28 11.03 -14.55
N LYS A 153 -25.86 10.99 -15.82
CA LYS A 153 -25.60 9.77 -16.55
C LYS A 153 -24.34 9.05 -16.06
N ALA A 154 -23.25 9.78 -15.83
CA ALA A 154 -21.98 9.22 -15.38
C ALA A 154 -22.12 8.50 -14.03
N PHE A 155 -22.83 9.10 -13.07
CA PHE A 155 -23.10 8.52 -11.76
C PHE A 155 -24.28 7.54 -11.74
N GLY A 156 -24.98 7.33 -12.87
CA GLY A 156 -26.10 6.41 -12.99
C GLY A 156 -27.28 6.75 -12.06
N LEU A 157 -27.51 8.05 -11.82
CA LEU A 157 -28.56 8.52 -10.90
C LEU A 157 -29.94 8.13 -11.40
N GLY A 158 -30.86 7.85 -10.49
CA GLY A 158 -32.19 7.34 -10.84
C GLY A 158 -33.28 7.82 -9.87
N TYR A 159 -34.47 7.33 -10.10
CA TYR A 159 -35.65 7.58 -9.27
C TYR A 159 -36.49 6.32 -9.10
N SER A 160 -36.90 6.02 -7.88
CA SER A 160 -37.89 4.98 -7.55
C SER A 160 -39.24 5.61 -7.33
N LEU A 161 -40.24 5.15 -8.08
CA LEU A 161 -41.63 5.66 -7.98
C LEU A 161 -42.18 5.54 -6.56
N ASP A 162 -43.14 6.42 -6.23
CA ASP A 162 -43.85 6.37 -4.95
C ASP A 162 -44.96 5.29 -4.96
N GLU A 163 -44.56 4.07 -5.35
CA GLU A 163 -45.42 2.88 -5.43
C GLU A 163 -44.89 1.79 -4.49
N TRP A 164 -45.78 0.96 -3.97
CA TRP A 164 -45.40 -0.05 -2.99
C TRP A 164 -44.66 -1.25 -3.59
N GLN A 165 -44.90 -1.55 -4.87
CA GLN A 165 -44.43 -2.76 -5.54
C GLN A 165 -43.95 -2.47 -6.99
N GLY A 166 -43.81 -1.22 -7.39
CA GLY A 166 -43.51 -0.83 -8.76
C GLY A 166 -42.23 -1.44 -9.33
N PHE A 167 -41.14 -1.41 -8.55
CA PHE A 167 -39.87 -2.06 -8.91
C PHE A 167 -39.97 -3.59 -8.79
N SER A 168 -40.49 -4.09 -7.66
CA SER A 168 -40.53 -5.54 -7.38
C SER A 168 -41.36 -6.29 -8.41
N ASP A 169 -42.51 -5.75 -8.82
CA ASP A 169 -43.36 -6.36 -9.83
C ASP A 169 -42.68 -6.40 -11.20
N GLU A 170 -42.01 -5.34 -11.59
CA GLU A 170 -41.28 -5.29 -12.88
C GLU A 170 -40.09 -6.28 -12.85
N ALA A 171 -39.37 -6.40 -11.75
CA ALA A 171 -38.29 -7.36 -11.58
C ALA A 171 -38.77 -8.81 -11.69
N LEU A 172 -39.90 -9.13 -11.03
CA LEU A 172 -40.52 -10.46 -11.09
C LEU A 172 -41.01 -10.79 -12.51
N LYS A 173 -41.63 -9.83 -13.23
CA LYS A 173 -42.01 -9.98 -14.64
C LYS A 173 -40.81 -10.26 -15.55
N LYS A 174 -39.63 -9.76 -15.21
CA LYS A 174 -38.38 -10.00 -15.95
C LYS A 174 -37.70 -11.32 -15.57
N GLY A 175 -38.30 -12.09 -14.67
CA GLY A 175 -37.80 -13.41 -14.25
C GLY A 175 -36.80 -13.40 -13.09
N TYR A 176 -36.58 -12.25 -12.45
CA TYR A 176 -35.77 -12.23 -11.22
C TYR A 176 -36.54 -12.86 -10.06
N LYS A 177 -35.82 -13.63 -9.23
CA LYS A 177 -36.45 -14.31 -8.09
C LYS A 177 -36.59 -13.35 -6.90
N LEU A 178 -37.72 -13.45 -6.19
CA LEU A 178 -38.01 -12.62 -5.01
C LEU A 178 -36.92 -12.75 -3.92
N GLU A 179 -36.36 -13.96 -3.75
CA GLU A 179 -35.27 -14.24 -2.82
C GLU A 179 -34.06 -13.31 -3.06
N PHE A 180 -33.67 -13.10 -4.30
CA PHE A 180 -32.52 -12.22 -4.62
C PHE A 180 -32.86 -10.74 -4.47
N LEU A 181 -34.12 -10.35 -4.73
CA LEU A 181 -34.61 -8.99 -4.45
C LEU A 181 -34.59 -8.69 -2.95
N GLU A 182 -34.93 -9.67 -2.11
CA GLU A 182 -34.84 -9.55 -0.65
C GLU A 182 -33.39 -9.53 -0.16
N LYS A 183 -32.55 -10.46 -0.63
CA LYS A 183 -31.12 -10.54 -0.23
C LYS A 183 -30.34 -9.28 -0.61
N THR A 184 -30.65 -8.61 -1.74
CA THR A 184 -30.06 -7.30 -2.08
C THR A 184 -30.65 -6.14 -1.27
N GLY A 185 -31.76 -6.40 -0.56
CA GLY A 185 -32.46 -5.40 0.20
C GLY A 185 -33.19 -4.35 -0.65
N LEU A 186 -33.44 -4.61 -1.91
CA LEU A 186 -34.28 -3.78 -2.78
C LEU A 186 -35.75 -3.94 -2.45
N THR A 187 -36.13 -5.14 -2.04
CA THR A 187 -37.50 -5.51 -1.63
C THR A 187 -37.51 -5.95 -0.18
N ILE A 188 -38.55 -5.58 0.56
CA ILE A 188 -38.82 -6.03 1.93
C ILE A 188 -39.93 -7.07 1.86
N VAL A 189 -39.68 -8.28 2.37
CA VAL A 189 -40.67 -9.37 2.41
C VAL A 189 -41.22 -9.50 3.85
N LYS A 190 -42.55 -9.55 4.00
CA LYS A 190 -43.24 -9.78 5.28
C LYS A 190 -44.36 -10.80 5.08
N GLY A 191 -44.06 -12.06 5.38
CA GLY A 191 -44.98 -13.18 5.12
C GLY A 191 -45.23 -13.29 3.61
N GLU A 192 -46.48 -13.22 3.17
CA GLU A 192 -46.86 -13.27 1.75
C GLU A 192 -46.79 -11.91 1.02
N LYS A 193 -46.52 -10.81 1.75
CA LYS A 193 -46.45 -9.45 1.19
C LYS A 193 -45.02 -8.99 0.97
N TYR A 194 -44.81 -8.25 -0.11
CA TYR A 194 -43.52 -7.63 -0.39
C TYR A 194 -43.70 -6.15 -0.80
N PHE A 195 -42.68 -5.35 -0.54
CA PHE A 195 -42.70 -3.89 -0.72
C PHE A 195 -41.34 -3.39 -1.21
N ASP A 196 -41.35 -2.37 -2.06
CA ASP A 196 -40.16 -1.68 -2.49
C ASP A 196 -39.54 -0.87 -1.36
N ARG A 197 -38.27 -1.12 -1.03
CA ARG A 197 -37.54 -0.44 0.06
C ARG A 197 -37.36 1.04 -0.22
N PHE A 198 -37.08 1.40 -1.47
CA PHE A 198 -36.69 2.76 -1.86
C PHE A 198 -37.84 3.58 -2.45
N LYS A 199 -39.07 3.23 -2.17
CA LYS A 199 -40.27 3.89 -2.62
C LYS A 199 -40.18 5.43 -2.46
N GLY A 200 -40.44 6.19 -3.53
CA GLY A 200 -40.48 7.67 -3.55
C GLY A 200 -39.14 8.34 -3.31
N ARG A 201 -38.03 7.71 -3.70
CA ARG A 201 -36.69 8.23 -3.44
C ARG A 201 -35.88 8.44 -4.73
N VAL A 202 -35.04 9.48 -4.74
CA VAL A 202 -33.95 9.60 -5.70
C VAL A 202 -32.83 8.63 -5.32
N MET A 203 -32.22 7.99 -6.32
CA MET A 203 -31.34 6.84 -6.17
C MET A 203 -29.90 7.17 -6.54
N PHE A 204 -28.97 6.75 -5.70
CA PHE A 204 -27.53 6.87 -5.84
C PHE A 204 -26.94 5.46 -5.85
N PRO A 205 -26.49 4.92 -6.99
CA PRO A 205 -25.89 3.59 -7.04
C PRO A 205 -24.53 3.61 -6.39
N ILE A 206 -24.29 2.64 -5.50
CA ILE A 206 -23.00 2.44 -4.82
C ILE A 206 -22.24 1.37 -5.57
N GLN A 207 -21.06 1.70 -6.10
CA GLN A 207 -20.29 0.85 -6.97
C GLN A 207 -19.02 0.31 -6.30
N SER A 208 -18.61 -0.88 -6.70
CA SER A 208 -17.29 -1.45 -6.37
C SER A 208 -16.17 -0.69 -7.08
N MET A 209 -14.91 -0.99 -6.75
CA MET A 209 -13.73 -0.51 -7.49
C MET A 209 -13.77 -0.86 -8.98
N SER A 210 -14.39 -1.99 -9.36
CA SER A 210 -14.57 -2.42 -10.75
C SER A 210 -15.81 -1.85 -11.44
N GLY A 211 -16.62 -1.02 -10.76
CA GLY A 211 -17.81 -0.37 -11.31
C GLY A 211 -19.10 -1.20 -11.22
N ARG A 212 -19.08 -2.39 -10.62
CA ARG A 212 -20.30 -3.18 -10.41
C ARG A 212 -21.17 -2.56 -9.32
N VAL A 213 -22.47 -2.52 -9.52
CA VAL A 213 -23.43 -1.98 -8.55
C VAL A 213 -23.61 -2.95 -7.38
N LEU A 214 -23.26 -2.50 -6.19
CA LEU A 214 -23.32 -3.27 -4.94
C LEU A 214 -24.62 -3.04 -4.19
N GLY A 215 -25.13 -1.82 -4.22
CA GLY A 215 -26.30 -1.38 -3.48
C GLY A 215 -26.64 0.07 -3.84
N PHE A 216 -27.50 0.67 -3.05
CA PHE A 216 -28.02 2.01 -3.31
C PHE A 216 -28.11 2.85 -2.04
N GLY A 217 -27.88 4.16 -2.20
CA GLY A 217 -28.40 5.18 -1.33
C GLY A 217 -29.71 5.75 -1.90
N GLY A 218 -30.68 6.02 -1.06
CA GLY A 218 -31.96 6.60 -1.48
C GLY A 218 -32.33 7.80 -0.62
N ARG A 219 -32.48 8.99 -1.23
CA ARG A 219 -32.93 10.21 -0.53
C ARG A 219 -34.41 10.45 -0.75
N ILE A 220 -35.15 10.62 0.34
CA ILE A 220 -36.58 11.01 0.27
C ILE A 220 -36.69 12.50 -0.03
N LEU A 221 -37.68 12.88 -0.87
CA LEU A 221 -37.92 14.27 -1.26
C LEU A 221 -39.09 14.93 -0.48
N THR A 222 -39.85 14.16 0.26
CA THR A 222 -40.92 14.65 1.09
C THR A 222 -40.42 15.14 2.47
N ASN A 223 -41.13 16.08 3.06
CA ASN A 223 -40.81 16.64 4.39
C ASN A 223 -41.35 15.77 5.55
N ASP A 224 -41.49 14.46 5.36
CA ASP A 224 -41.92 13.55 6.43
C ASP A 224 -40.83 13.43 7.52
N LYS A 225 -41.04 14.08 8.66
CA LYS A 225 -40.14 14.06 9.82
C LYS A 225 -39.95 12.65 10.43
N LYS A 226 -40.81 11.68 10.10
CA LYS A 226 -40.71 10.29 10.58
C LYS A 226 -39.87 9.42 9.70
N ALA A 227 -39.63 9.81 8.45
CA ALA A 227 -38.83 9.04 7.51
C ALA A 227 -37.36 9.54 7.49
N ALA A 228 -36.40 8.62 7.51
CA ALA A 228 -34.98 8.96 7.35
C ALA A 228 -34.75 9.68 6.02
N LYS A 229 -34.09 10.86 6.06
CA LYS A 229 -33.77 11.66 4.88
C LYS A 229 -32.95 10.85 3.87
N TYR A 230 -31.95 10.13 4.31
CA TYR A 230 -31.17 9.16 3.52
C TYR A 230 -31.34 7.76 4.08
N MET A 231 -31.39 6.77 3.18
CA MET A 231 -31.46 5.36 3.50
C MET A 231 -30.54 4.60 2.56
N ASN A 232 -29.67 3.75 3.10
CA ASN A 232 -28.79 2.88 2.32
C ASN A 232 -29.36 1.46 2.25
N SER A 233 -28.90 0.69 1.24
CA SER A 233 -29.12 -0.75 1.21
C SER A 233 -28.68 -1.38 2.54
N PRO A 234 -29.35 -2.45 3.01
CA PRO A 234 -28.85 -3.23 4.14
C PRO A 234 -27.57 -3.99 3.73
N GLU A 235 -26.87 -4.52 4.72
CA GLU A 235 -25.75 -5.44 4.48
C GLU A 235 -26.21 -6.66 3.67
N SER A 236 -25.40 -7.11 2.74
CA SER A 236 -25.66 -8.30 1.92
C SER A 236 -24.35 -8.99 1.54
N GLU A 237 -24.43 -10.14 0.86
CA GLU A 237 -23.24 -10.87 0.40
C GLU A 237 -22.35 -10.07 -0.60
N ILE A 238 -22.90 -9.03 -1.25
CA ILE A 238 -22.20 -8.17 -2.19
C ILE A 238 -21.99 -6.75 -1.68
N TYR A 239 -22.67 -6.33 -0.62
CA TYR A 239 -22.63 -4.97 -0.09
C TYR A 239 -22.36 -4.93 1.40
N TYR A 240 -21.20 -4.42 1.79
CA TYR A 240 -20.82 -4.14 3.18
C TYR A 240 -20.47 -2.65 3.30
N LYS A 241 -21.28 -1.91 4.06
CA LYS A 241 -21.09 -0.45 4.26
C LYS A 241 -19.70 -0.09 4.72
N SER A 242 -19.14 -0.91 5.61
CA SER A 242 -17.80 -0.73 6.16
C SER A 242 -16.66 -0.95 5.15
N LYS A 243 -16.94 -1.50 3.96
CA LYS A 243 -15.93 -1.88 2.96
C LYS A 243 -16.10 -1.16 1.62
N VAL A 244 -16.95 -0.15 1.56
CA VAL A 244 -17.26 0.56 0.32
C VAL A 244 -17.20 2.06 0.55
N LEU A 245 -16.70 2.80 -0.43
CA LEU A 245 -16.72 4.26 -0.49
C LEU A 245 -17.51 4.68 -1.73
N TYR A 246 -18.42 5.63 -1.57
CA TYR A 246 -19.14 6.19 -2.71
C TYR A 246 -18.20 7.05 -3.57
N GLY A 247 -18.33 6.94 -4.88
CA GLY A 247 -17.49 7.65 -5.83
C GLY A 247 -16.15 6.98 -6.14
N ILE A 248 -15.74 5.93 -5.39
CA ILE A 248 -14.42 5.32 -5.54
C ILE A 248 -14.15 4.79 -6.97
N TYR A 249 -15.16 4.28 -7.67
CA TYR A 249 -15.04 3.84 -9.05
C TYR A 249 -14.61 4.98 -9.98
N HIS A 250 -15.20 6.16 -9.81
CA HIS A 250 -14.91 7.36 -10.60
C HIS A 250 -13.60 8.02 -10.18
N ALA A 251 -13.27 7.95 -8.89
CA ALA A 251 -12.14 8.67 -8.29
C ALA A 251 -10.81 7.93 -8.35
N LYS A 252 -10.80 6.59 -8.51
CA LYS A 252 -9.61 5.75 -8.31
C LYS A 252 -8.39 6.18 -9.13
N GLN A 253 -8.57 6.53 -10.40
CA GLN A 253 -7.48 6.96 -11.28
C GLN A 253 -6.94 8.34 -10.88
N SER A 254 -7.84 9.28 -10.61
CA SER A 254 -7.46 10.63 -10.17
C SER A 254 -6.79 10.63 -8.80
N ILE A 255 -7.26 9.80 -7.86
CA ILE A 255 -6.61 9.64 -6.54
C ILE A 255 -5.17 9.16 -6.73
N ALA A 256 -4.95 8.14 -7.55
CA ALA A 256 -3.60 7.60 -7.81
C ALA A 256 -2.72 8.61 -8.55
N LYS A 257 -3.28 9.37 -9.51
CA LYS A 257 -2.56 10.35 -10.33
C LYS A 257 -2.18 11.60 -9.52
N GLU A 258 -3.12 12.15 -8.74
CA GLU A 258 -2.93 13.36 -7.95
C GLU A 258 -2.29 13.07 -6.58
N ASP A 259 -2.02 11.78 -6.28
CA ASP A 259 -1.48 11.29 -5.00
C ASP A 259 -2.18 11.90 -3.78
N ASN A 260 -3.48 12.16 -3.88
CA ASN A 260 -4.31 12.67 -2.80
C ASN A 260 -5.77 12.23 -2.98
N CYS A 261 -6.45 11.93 -1.88
CA CYS A 261 -7.87 11.62 -1.84
C CYS A 261 -8.61 12.65 -0.99
N PHE A 262 -9.60 13.31 -1.57
CA PHE A 262 -10.53 14.12 -0.82
C PHE A 262 -11.65 13.23 -0.25
N LEU A 263 -11.88 13.31 1.05
CA LEU A 263 -12.93 12.58 1.76
C LEU A 263 -14.00 13.53 2.23
N VAL A 264 -15.22 13.37 1.74
CA VAL A 264 -16.43 14.12 2.10
C VAL A 264 -17.47 13.23 2.79
N GLU A 265 -18.58 13.81 3.29
CA GLU A 265 -19.59 13.06 4.04
C GLU A 265 -20.67 12.44 3.15
N GLY A 266 -21.16 13.15 2.14
CA GLY A 266 -22.39 12.81 1.41
C GLY A 266 -22.20 12.44 -0.05
N TYR A 267 -23.26 11.88 -0.64
CA TYR A 267 -23.32 11.54 -2.07
C TYR A 267 -23.23 12.77 -2.97
N THR A 268 -23.96 13.83 -2.60
CA THR A 268 -24.06 15.04 -3.38
C THR A 268 -22.75 15.81 -3.42
N ASP A 269 -21.98 15.77 -2.34
CA ASP A 269 -20.67 16.40 -2.25
C ASP A 269 -19.71 15.78 -3.28
N VAL A 270 -19.64 14.44 -3.33
CA VAL A 270 -18.84 13.72 -4.32
C VAL A 270 -19.25 14.09 -5.75
N ILE A 271 -20.55 14.09 -6.04
CA ILE A 271 -21.04 14.37 -7.40
C ILE A 271 -20.73 15.80 -7.80
N GLN A 272 -20.92 16.77 -6.87
CA GLN A 272 -20.69 18.18 -7.16
C GLN A 272 -19.20 18.47 -7.36
N PHE A 273 -18.33 17.94 -6.51
CA PHE A 273 -16.88 18.05 -6.68
C PHE A 273 -16.42 17.48 -8.02
N HIS A 274 -16.89 16.28 -8.35
CA HIS A 274 -16.57 15.64 -9.61
C HIS A 274 -17.05 16.50 -10.81
N GLN A 275 -18.25 17.10 -10.73
CA GLN A 275 -18.77 17.97 -11.77
C GLN A 275 -17.95 19.25 -11.92
N THR A 276 -17.44 19.80 -10.83
CA THR A 276 -16.60 21.01 -10.82
C THR A 276 -15.18 20.74 -11.34
N GLY A 277 -14.77 19.45 -11.50
CA GLY A 277 -13.45 19.06 -12.01
C GLY A 277 -12.53 18.42 -10.94
N ILE A 278 -12.92 18.40 -9.65
CA ILE A 278 -12.21 17.69 -8.59
C ILE A 278 -12.68 16.23 -8.57
N THR A 279 -11.97 15.35 -9.28
CA THR A 279 -12.43 13.98 -9.50
C THR A 279 -11.87 12.96 -8.51
N ASN A 280 -10.87 13.31 -7.70
CA ASN A 280 -10.24 12.47 -6.68
C ASN A 280 -10.97 12.51 -5.33
N VAL A 281 -12.30 12.51 -5.34
CA VAL A 281 -13.18 12.67 -4.17
C VAL A 281 -14.03 11.43 -3.92
N VAL A 282 -14.16 11.03 -2.64
CA VAL A 282 -14.97 9.89 -2.18
C VAL A 282 -15.74 10.23 -0.92
N SER A 283 -16.76 9.44 -0.58
CA SER A 283 -17.56 9.63 0.65
C SER A 283 -17.78 8.31 1.39
N SER A 284 -17.81 8.41 2.73
CA SER A 284 -18.23 7.31 3.62
C SER A 284 -19.75 7.10 3.64
N SER A 285 -20.52 8.00 3.00
CA SER A 285 -21.97 7.89 2.74
C SER A 285 -22.83 7.78 4.02
N GLY A 286 -22.61 8.69 4.97
CA GLY A 286 -23.41 8.79 6.20
C GLY A 286 -23.14 7.68 7.22
N THR A 287 -21.96 7.04 7.15
CA THR A 287 -21.43 6.14 8.17
C THR A 287 -20.12 6.70 8.72
N ALA A 288 -19.79 6.38 9.98
CA ALA A 288 -18.46 6.67 10.49
C ALA A 288 -17.42 5.94 9.63
N LEU A 289 -16.31 6.62 9.34
CA LEU A 289 -15.19 6.07 8.59
C LEU A 289 -14.65 4.81 9.26
N THR A 290 -14.32 3.78 8.47
CA THR A 290 -13.84 2.49 8.97
C THR A 290 -12.41 2.19 8.52
N PRO A 291 -11.67 1.34 9.25
CA PRO A 291 -10.34 0.91 8.83
C PRO A 291 -10.31 0.26 7.44
N GLU A 292 -11.36 -0.49 7.07
CA GLU A 292 -11.49 -1.12 5.77
C GLU A 292 -11.64 -0.09 4.64
N GLN A 293 -12.44 0.94 4.84
CA GLN A 293 -12.59 2.07 3.89
C GLN A 293 -11.27 2.84 3.73
N ILE A 294 -10.55 3.07 4.83
CA ILE A 294 -9.23 3.72 4.78
C ILE A 294 -8.23 2.86 4.00
N ARG A 295 -8.25 1.54 4.17
CA ARG A 295 -7.40 0.62 3.40
C ARG A 295 -7.69 0.63 1.90
N LEU A 296 -8.94 0.89 1.48
CA LEU A 296 -9.25 1.08 0.06
C LEU A 296 -8.53 2.31 -0.51
N ILE A 297 -8.54 3.42 0.22
CA ILE A 297 -7.83 4.63 -0.19
C ILE A 297 -6.31 4.40 -0.14
N ASN A 298 -5.82 3.73 0.91
CA ASN A 298 -4.39 3.46 1.13
C ASN A 298 -3.75 2.61 0.01
N ARG A 299 -4.55 1.88 -0.78
CA ARG A 299 -4.08 1.18 -1.99
C ARG A 299 -3.78 2.14 -3.14
N LEU A 300 -4.36 3.34 -3.13
CA LEU A 300 -4.28 4.32 -4.21
C LEU A 300 -3.32 5.45 -3.89
N THR A 301 -3.32 5.93 -2.64
CA THR A 301 -2.48 7.02 -2.15
C THR A 301 -2.23 6.90 -0.65
N LYS A 302 -1.15 7.51 -0.18
CA LYS A 302 -0.88 7.67 1.27
C LYS A 302 -1.46 8.96 1.85
N ASN A 303 -2.03 9.84 1.02
CA ASN A 303 -2.45 11.18 1.41
C ASN A 303 -3.98 11.30 1.37
N ILE A 304 -4.58 11.72 2.48
CA ILE A 304 -6.01 12.02 2.57
C ILE A 304 -6.19 13.46 3.02
N THR A 305 -7.06 14.20 2.33
CA THR A 305 -7.56 15.48 2.80
C THR A 305 -9.03 15.34 3.15
N VAL A 306 -9.36 15.46 4.44
CA VAL A 306 -10.73 15.35 4.95
C VAL A 306 -11.39 16.72 4.87
N LEU A 307 -12.56 16.79 4.24
CA LEU A 307 -13.32 17.99 4.04
C LEU A 307 -14.55 18.00 4.97
N PHE A 308 -14.69 19.02 5.78
CA PHE A 308 -15.76 19.13 6.79
C PHE A 308 -16.67 20.30 6.53
N ASP A 309 -17.95 20.09 6.85
CA ASP A 309 -18.92 21.18 6.96
C ASP A 309 -18.44 22.19 8.00
N GLY A 310 -18.73 23.47 7.78
CA GLY A 310 -18.30 24.55 8.66
C GLY A 310 -18.97 24.58 10.05
N ASP A 311 -19.58 23.48 10.51
CA ASP A 311 -20.25 23.38 11.79
C ASP A 311 -19.39 22.74 12.90
N ALA A 312 -19.53 23.26 14.16
CA ALA A 312 -18.72 22.80 15.29
C ALA A 312 -19.07 21.37 15.78
N ALA A 313 -20.21 20.80 15.41
CA ALA A 313 -20.65 19.49 15.84
C ALA A 313 -20.05 18.39 14.94
N GLY A 314 -20.04 18.63 13.63
CA GLY A 314 -19.36 17.79 12.63
C GLY A 314 -17.87 17.70 12.90
N MET A 315 -17.22 18.81 13.23
CA MET A 315 -15.79 18.88 13.51
C MET A 315 -15.32 17.94 14.66
N ARG A 316 -16.11 17.77 15.73
CA ARG A 316 -15.73 16.86 16.85
C ARG A 316 -15.91 15.37 16.50
N ALA A 317 -16.92 15.04 15.68
CA ALA A 317 -17.11 13.67 15.20
C ALA A 317 -15.95 13.23 14.28
N SER A 318 -15.38 14.17 13.59
CA SER A 318 -14.31 14.01 12.59
C SER A 318 -12.95 13.68 13.18
N ILE A 319 -12.68 14.11 14.42
CA ILE A 319 -11.41 13.81 15.12
C ILE A 319 -11.15 12.29 15.21
N ARG A 320 -12.20 11.48 15.43
CA ARG A 320 -12.07 10.02 15.45
C ARG A 320 -11.69 9.44 14.09
N GLY A 321 -12.20 10.04 13.00
CA GLY A 321 -11.83 9.64 11.63
C GLY A 321 -10.35 9.91 11.34
N ILE A 322 -9.85 11.06 11.78
CA ILE A 322 -8.42 11.41 11.66
C ILE A 322 -7.54 10.38 12.36
N ASP A 323 -7.89 10.01 13.59
CA ASP A 323 -7.14 9.04 14.37
C ASP A 323 -7.07 7.66 13.70
N LEU A 324 -8.17 7.20 13.09
CA LEU A 324 -8.20 5.94 12.32
C LEU A 324 -7.32 6.01 11.06
N ILE A 325 -7.26 7.17 10.40
CA ILE A 325 -6.39 7.37 9.23
C ILE A 325 -4.92 7.29 9.66
N LEU A 326 -4.56 7.96 10.75
CA LEU A 326 -3.20 7.92 11.31
C LEU A 326 -2.78 6.51 11.73
N GLU A 327 -3.67 5.71 12.33
CA GLU A 327 -3.44 4.30 12.69
C GLU A 327 -3.10 3.43 11.47
N GLN A 328 -3.59 3.77 10.28
CA GLN A 328 -3.25 3.06 9.04
C GLN A 328 -1.97 3.60 8.36
N GLY A 329 -1.21 4.47 9.04
CA GLY A 329 0.06 5.03 8.58
C GLY A 329 -0.05 6.06 7.45
N MET A 330 -1.25 6.59 7.20
CA MET A 330 -1.49 7.59 6.16
C MET A 330 -1.24 9.00 6.66
N ASN A 331 -0.97 9.91 5.72
CA ASN A 331 -0.88 11.34 5.98
C ASN A 331 -2.29 11.96 5.90
N VAL A 332 -2.65 12.78 6.87
CA VAL A 332 -3.97 13.41 6.89
C VAL A 332 -3.89 14.93 6.99
N ARG A 333 -4.57 15.59 6.07
CA ARG A 333 -4.85 17.02 6.11
C ARG A 333 -6.34 17.24 6.31
N VAL A 334 -6.69 18.41 6.79
CA VAL A 334 -8.07 18.78 7.10
C VAL A 334 -8.36 20.14 6.49
N CYS A 335 -9.45 20.25 5.76
CA CYS A 335 -9.95 21.50 5.25
C CYS A 335 -11.39 21.72 5.74
N SER A 336 -11.67 22.88 6.31
CA SER A 336 -13.00 23.30 6.72
C SER A 336 -13.49 24.42 5.81
N PHE A 337 -14.78 24.42 5.50
CA PHE A 337 -15.42 25.46 4.71
C PHE A 337 -15.86 26.64 5.57
N PRO A 338 -16.15 27.83 4.97
CA PRO A 338 -16.68 28.98 5.68
C PRO A 338 -17.98 28.65 6.42
N GLN A 339 -18.26 29.40 7.49
CA GLN A 339 -19.46 29.17 8.30
C GLN A 339 -20.73 29.28 7.45
N GLY A 340 -21.55 28.23 7.45
CA GLY A 340 -22.80 28.14 6.70
C GLY A 340 -22.66 27.56 5.31
N GLU A 341 -21.44 27.21 4.87
CA GLU A 341 -21.16 26.48 3.63
C GLU A 341 -20.82 25.00 3.94
N ASP A 342 -21.28 24.12 3.06
CA ASP A 342 -20.88 22.73 3.00
C ASP A 342 -20.08 22.46 1.70
N PRO A 343 -19.41 21.31 1.54
CA PRO A 343 -18.66 21.00 0.34
C PRO A 343 -19.49 21.14 -0.96
N ASP A 344 -20.75 20.69 -0.97
CA ASP A 344 -21.66 20.77 -2.12
C ASP A 344 -21.98 22.24 -2.50
N SER A 345 -22.36 23.05 -1.54
CA SER A 345 -22.71 24.47 -1.78
C SER A 345 -21.51 25.29 -2.25
N PHE A 346 -20.35 25.06 -1.63
CA PHE A 346 -19.12 25.75 -1.98
C PHE A 346 -18.61 25.37 -3.36
N ALA A 347 -18.59 24.08 -3.70
CA ALA A 347 -18.18 23.60 -5.03
C ALA A 347 -19.12 24.09 -6.15
N ARG A 348 -20.41 24.31 -5.86
CA ARG A 348 -21.38 24.83 -6.83
C ARG A 348 -21.19 26.31 -7.15
N GLN A 349 -20.66 27.08 -6.21
CA GLN A 349 -20.47 28.54 -6.35
C GLN A 349 -19.13 28.92 -6.95
N ASN A 350 -18.17 28.01 -7.00
CA ASN A 350 -16.79 28.26 -7.41
C ASN A 350 -16.42 27.47 -8.66
N THR A 351 -15.49 28.00 -9.44
CA THR A 351 -14.85 27.28 -10.55
C THR A 351 -13.86 26.23 -10.02
N GLU A 352 -13.41 25.33 -10.91
CA GLU A 352 -12.38 24.34 -10.56
C GLU A 352 -11.12 24.99 -10.00
N GLU A 353 -10.62 26.05 -10.64
CA GLU A 353 -9.39 26.74 -10.24
C GLU A 353 -9.54 27.41 -8.85
N GLU A 354 -10.65 28.10 -8.61
CA GLU A 354 -10.94 28.70 -7.32
C GLU A 354 -11.08 27.66 -6.20
N LEU A 355 -11.75 26.54 -6.50
CA LEU A 355 -11.92 25.46 -5.53
C LEU A 355 -10.59 24.76 -5.22
N ARG A 356 -9.74 24.49 -6.22
CA ARG A 356 -8.41 23.92 -6.01
C ARG A 356 -7.54 24.86 -5.17
N THR A 357 -7.50 26.14 -5.51
CA THR A 357 -6.75 27.16 -4.76
C THR A 357 -7.22 27.20 -3.30
N TYR A 358 -8.53 27.21 -3.08
CA TYR A 358 -9.08 27.21 -1.72
C TYR A 358 -8.65 25.98 -0.92
N LEU A 359 -8.73 24.78 -1.52
CA LEU A 359 -8.35 23.52 -0.89
C LEU A 359 -6.85 23.49 -0.55
N GLU A 360 -6.00 23.99 -1.43
CA GLU A 360 -4.55 24.06 -1.21
C GLU A 360 -4.17 25.00 -0.08
N GLU A 361 -4.75 26.20 -0.07
CA GLU A 361 -4.45 27.24 0.93
C GLU A 361 -5.03 26.95 2.32
N ASN A 362 -6.18 26.26 2.40
CA ASN A 362 -6.91 26.06 3.65
C ASN A 362 -6.78 24.65 4.23
N ALA A 363 -6.21 23.70 3.50
CA ALA A 363 -5.93 22.37 4.04
C ALA A 363 -4.76 22.42 5.03
N LYS A 364 -5.04 22.19 6.30
CA LYS A 364 -4.09 22.20 7.42
C LYS A 364 -3.68 20.78 7.79
N ASP A 365 -2.46 20.62 8.29
CA ASP A 365 -2.07 19.38 8.97
C ASP A 365 -2.97 19.14 10.19
N PHE A 366 -3.15 17.86 10.56
CA PHE A 366 -4.04 17.48 11.66
C PHE A 366 -3.66 18.09 13.00
N ILE A 367 -2.36 18.34 13.26
CA ILE A 367 -1.90 18.99 14.49
C ILE A 367 -2.34 20.46 14.50
N GLN A 368 -2.07 21.19 13.42
CA GLN A 368 -2.48 22.59 13.27
C GLN A 368 -3.99 22.73 13.36
N PHE A 369 -4.73 21.77 12.78
CA PHE A 369 -6.18 21.74 12.86
C PHE A 369 -6.68 21.51 14.29
N LYS A 370 -6.18 20.44 14.98
CA LYS A 370 -6.56 20.15 16.37
C LYS A 370 -6.18 21.27 17.32
N ALA A 371 -4.96 21.80 17.21
CA ALA A 371 -4.51 22.93 18.01
C ALA A 371 -5.38 24.17 17.76
N GLY A 372 -5.71 24.48 16.51
CA GLY A 372 -6.55 25.63 16.15
C GLY A 372 -7.97 25.56 16.75
N LEU A 373 -8.61 24.37 16.72
CA LEU A 373 -9.93 24.17 17.31
C LEU A 373 -9.94 24.36 18.83
N LEU A 374 -8.94 23.86 19.50
CA LEU A 374 -8.90 23.75 20.95
C LEU A 374 -8.28 25.00 21.61
N VAL A 375 -7.40 25.72 20.90
CA VAL A 375 -6.88 27.03 21.35
C VAL A 375 -7.98 28.09 21.34
N GLN A 376 -8.96 28.00 20.44
CA GLN A 376 -10.13 28.94 20.49
C GLN A 376 -11.00 28.72 21.74
N ASP A 377 -11.16 27.43 22.15
CA ASP A 377 -11.95 27.08 23.35
C ASP A 377 -11.16 27.28 24.67
N ALA A 378 -9.81 27.29 24.61
CA ALA A 378 -8.91 27.28 25.75
C ALA A 378 -8.17 28.61 25.98
N LYS A 379 -8.54 29.69 25.34
CA LYS A 379 -7.77 30.99 25.30
C LYS A 379 -7.26 31.52 26.66
N ASN A 380 -7.79 31.02 27.82
CA ASN A 380 -7.31 31.39 29.15
C ASN A 380 -7.43 30.25 30.19
N ASP A 381 -7.61 28.97 29.77
CA ASP A 381 -7.77 27.85 30.70
C ASP A 381 -6.62 26.86 30.58
N PRO A 382 -5.67 26.82 31.56
CA PRO A 382 -4.54 25.93 31.56
C PRO A 382 -4.93 24.44 31.58
N ILE A 383 -6.08 24.10 32.17
CA ILE A 383 -6.56 22.72 32.28
C ILE A 383 -6.95 22.22 30.90
N LYS A 384 -7.75 23.02 30.18
CA LYS A 384 -8.17 22.69 28.79
C LYS A 384 -6.97 22.62 27.84
N LYS A 385 -5.98 23.53 28.03
CA LYS A 385 -4.73 23.45 27.25
C LYS A 385 -4.02 22.12 27.48
N ALA A 386 -3.93 21.65 28.72
CA ALA A 386 -3.30 20.37 29.05
C ALA A 386 -4.08 19.15 28.50
N GLU A 387 -5.42 19.18 28.50
CA GLU A 387 -6.28 18.16 27.90
C GLU A 387 -6.07 18.09 26.39
N THR A 388 -6.06 19.25 25.73
CA THR A 388 -5.78 19.36 24.29
C THR A 388 -4.45 18.73 23.90
N ILE A 389 -3.41 19.01 24.65
CA ILE A 389 -2.07 18.45 24.41
C ILE A 389 -2.09 16.93 24.55
N ARG A 390 -2.79 16.40 25.57
CA ARG A 390 -2.95 14.95 25.74
C ARG A 390 -3.66 14.32 24.55
N ASP A 391 -4.72 14.95 24.04
CA ASP A 391 -5.48 14.47 22.88
C ASP A 391 -4.62 14.47 21.61
N ILE A 392 -3.77 15.48 21.42
CA ILE A 392 -2.84 15.54 20.30
C ILE A 392 -1.77 14.42 20.44
N ILE A 393 -1.17 14.25 21.63
CA ILE A 393 -0.18 13.19 21.88
C ILE A 393 -0.81 11.81 21.66
N GLN A 394 -2.05 11.61 22.10
CA GLN A 394 -2.78 10.36 21.87
C GLN A 394 -2.97 10.07 20.39
N SER A 395 -3.24 11.07 19.56
CA SER A 395 -3.33 10.89 18.11
C SER A 395 -1.97 10.59 17.49
N ILE A 396 -0.91 11.29 17.93
CA ILE A 396 0.46 11.02 17.47
C ILE A 396 0.89 9.60 17.86
N SER A 397 0.52 9.10 19.06
CA SER A 397 0.85 7.73 19.50
C SER A 397 0.31 6.63 18.59
N LYS A 398 -0.74 6.93 17.82
CA LYS A 398 -1.36 6.00 16.88
C LYS A 398 -0.62 5.85 15.56
N ILE A 399 0.30 6.76 15.24
CA ILE A 399 1.10 6.73 14.02
C ILE A 399 2.10 5.56 14.13
N PRO A 400 2.13 4.59 13.19
CA PRO A 400 3.04 3.44 13.28
C PRO A 400 4.52 3.82 13.12
N ASP A 401 4.82 4.86 12.36
CA ASP A 401 6.16 5.34 12.04
C ASP A 401 6.70 6.23 13.17
N ARG A 402 7.77 5.75 13.82
CA ARG A 402 8.40 6.47 14.93
C ARG A 402 9.05 7.80 14.52
N ILE A 403 9.59 7.88 13.30
CA ILE A 403 10.19 9.13 12.80
C ILE A 403 9.12 10.18 12.62
N LYS A 404 7.99 9.80 12.02
CA LYS A 404 6.83 10.69 11.91
C LYS A 404 6.29 11.11 13.28
N GLN A 405 6.23 10.19 14.25
CA GLN A 405 5.83 10.54 15.62
C GLN A 405 6.73 11.64 16.21
N GLU A 406 8.05 11.50 16.04
CA GLU A 406 9.03 12.48 16.54
C GLU A 406 8.86 13.84 15.90
N VAL A 407 8.78 13.92 14.57
CA VAL A 407 8.56 15.17 13.83
C VAL A 407 7.24 15.84 14.26
N TYR A 408 6.18 15.07 14.42
CA TYR A 408 4.90 15.60 14.87
C TYR A 408 4.89 16.05 16.33
N LEU A 409 5.69 15.42 17.22
CA LEU A 409 5.87 15.90 18.60
C LEU A 409 6.62 17.23 18.63
N GLN A 410 7.66 17.40 17.80
CA GLN A 410 8.38 18.66 17.67
C GLN A 410 7.46 19.79 17.19
N GLU A 411 6.66 19.52 16.15
CA GLU A 411 5.68 20.50 15.65
C GLU A 411 4.60 20.83 16.72
N CYS A 412 4.12 19.83 17.47
CA CYS A 412 3.22 20.03 18.58
C CYS A 412 3.86 20.92 19.68
N ALA A 413 5.12 20.66 20.04
CA ALA A 413 5.87 21.47 21.00
C ALA A 413 5.94 22.95 20.58
N ARG A 414 6.25 23.18 19.29
CA ARG A 414 6.33 24.53 18.70
C ARG A 414 4.98 25.26 18.72
N ILE A 415 3.89 24.58 18.33
CA ILE A 415 2.55 25.22 18.26
C ILE A 415 1.97 25.50 19.63
N MET A 416 2.17 24.58 20.58
CA MET A 416 1.58 24.67 21.93
C MET A 416 2.48 25.40 22.94
N ASP A 417 3.67 25.83 22.54
CA ASP A 417 4.68 26.49 23.39
C ASP A 417 4.97 25.67 24.67
N ILE A 418 5.46 24.45 24.46
CA ILE A 418 5.81 23.49 25.51
C ILE A 418 7.12 22.79 25.15
N SER A 419 7.89 22.43 26.16
CA SER A 419 9.18 21.74 25.98
C SER A 419 8.95 20.32 25.37
N GLU A 420 9.74 19.96 24.36
CA GLU A 420 9.70 18.66 23.69
C GLU A 420 9.86 17.50 24.68
N SER A 421 10.76 17.66 25.69
CA SER A 421 11.03 16.62 26.68
C SER A 421 9.77 16.20 27.47
N VAL A 422 8.85 17.13 27.73
CA VAL A 422 7.57 16.82 28.39
C VAL A 422 6.66 16.00 27.49
N LEU A 423 6.62 16.31 26.19
CA LEU A 423 5.79 15.57 25.21
C LEU A 423 6.33 14.15 24.99
N PHE A 424 7.66 14.01 24.86
CA PHE A 424 8.30 12.69 24.73
C PHE A 424 8.08 11.81 25.97
N SER A 425 8.22 12.37 27.16
CA SER A 425 7.96 11.62 28.40
C SER A 425 6.49 11.20 28.53
N SER A 426 5.56 12.05 28.09
CA SER A 426 4.13 11.74 28.07
C SER A 426 3.79 10.64 27.07
N LEU A 427 4.39 10.66 25.88
CA LEU A 427 4.24 9.59 24.87
C LEU A 427 4.75 8.25 25.40
N ALA A 428 5.95 8.24 26.02
CA ALA A 428 6.55 7.04 26.61
C ALA A 428 5.66 6.43 27.73
N GLN A 429 5.03 7.27 28.55
CA GLN A 429 4.10 6.81 29.58
C GLN A 429 2.81 6.22 29.00
N MET A 430 2.32 6.71 27.87
CA MET A 430 1.14 6.14 27.17
C MET A 430 1.46 4.76 26.59
N GLY A 431 2.62 4.60 25.93
CA GLY A 431 3.07 3.32 25.38
C GLY A 431 3.27 2.22 26.43
N SER A 432 3.64 2.57 27.66
CA SER A 432 3.80 1.61 28.75
C SER A 432 2.48 1.12 29.37
N LYS A 433 1.37 1.84 29.19
CA LYS A 433 0.04 1.44 29.69
C LYS A 433 -0.66 0.42 28.79
N ASP A 434 -0.42 0.45 27.49
CA ASP A 434 -1.03 -0.49 26.53
C ASP A 434 -0.39 -1.89 26.58
N SER A 435 0.80 -2.04 27.12
CA SER A 435 1.48 -3.34 27.27
C SER A 435 1.04 -4.15 28.50
N LYS A 436 0.14 -3.62 29.36
CA LYS A 436 -0.41 -4.30 30.51
C LYS A 436 -1.90 -4.65 30.34
N LYS A 437 -2.23 -5.57 29.44
CA LYS A 437 -3.47 -6.36 29.58
C LYS A 437 -3.18 -7.49 30.56
N PRO A 438 -3.98 -7.66 31.65
CA PRO A 438 -3.76 -8.72 32.61
C PRO A 438 -4.21 -10.06 32.04
N SER A 439 -3.28 -11.00 31.90
CA SER A 439 -3.62 -12.41 31.79
C SER A 439 -4.08 -12.86 33.19
N SER A 440 -5.33 -13.29 33.27
CA SER A 440 -5.92 -13.92 34.44
C SER A 440 -5.22 -15.25 34.76
N GLY A 441 -4.60 -15.32 35.91
CA GLY A 441 -4.04 -16.56 36.46
C GLY A 441 -3.62 -16.32 37.92
N GLY A 442 -4.40 -16.83 38.86
CA GLY A 442 -4.29 -16.56 40.27
C GLY A 442 -3.08 -17.17 40.97
N GLY A 443 -2.75 -16.62 42.11
CA GLY A 443 -1.73 -17.14 43.04
C GLY A 443 -1.35 -16.13 44.13
N ASN A 444 -1.91 -16.37 45.26
CA ASN A 444 -1.84 -15.71 46.55
C ASN A 444 -0.41 -15.72 47.17
N SER A 445 0.03 -14.62 47.81
CA SER A 445 0.54 -14.55 49.19
C SER A 445 1.47 -13.32 49.40
N ASN A 446 1.06 -12.40 50.12
CA ASN A 446 1.29 -11.92 51.48
C ASN A 446 2.71 -11.50 51.91
N SER A 447 2.73 -10.37 52.65
CA SER A 447 3.68 -9.79 53.57
C SER A 447 4.78 -8.88 52.95
N GLY A 448 4.99 -7.66 53.38
CA GLY A 448 4.96 -6.95 54.63
C GLY A 448 6.03 -5.87 54.55
N SER A 449 5.66 -4.63 54.64
CA SER A 449 5.96 -3.59 55.64
C SER A 449 7.41 -3.12 55.88
N TYR A 450 7.47 -1.78 56.11
CA TYR A 450 8.53 -0.90 56.69
C TYR A 450 9.64 -0.46 55.71
N GLY A 451 10.05 0.83 55.58
CA GLY A 451 9.81 2.04 56.34
C GLY A 451 11.12 2.83 56.41
N GLY A 452 11.02 4.19 56.32
CA GLY A 452 12.09 5.11 56.69
C GLY A 452 13.01 5.54 55.51
N GLY A 453 13.25 6.78 55.15
CA GLY A 453 13.34 8.01 55.87
C GLY A 453 14.76 8.56 55.82
N GLY A 454 14.97 9.83 55.40
CA GLY A 454 16.21 10.60 55.59
C GLY A 454 16.83 11.13 54.29
N SER A 455 16.71 12.25 53.89
CA SER A 455 17.05 13.67 54.06
C SER A 455 18.56 14.03 54.09
N TYR A 456 18.85 15.16 53.43
CA TYR A 456 20.06 16.03 53.36
C TYR A 456 21.22 15.53 52.49
N GLY A 457 21.84 16.35 51.68
CA GLY A 457 22.05 17.80 51.58
C GLY A 457 23.10 18.08 50.51
N GLY A 458 23.09 19.27 50.02
CA GLY A 458 23.74 19.84 48.87
C GLY A 458 25.27 19.91 48.88
N SER A 459 25.77 20.24 47.72
CA SER A 459 26.68 21.37 47.52
C SER A 459 27.02 21.55 46.04
N SER A 460 26.88 22.80 45.63
CA SER A 460 27.36 23.43 44.41
C SER A 460 28.84 23.25 44.16
N GLN A 461 29.25 23.04 42.90
CA GLN A 461 30.46 23.61 42.33
C GLN A 461 30.32 23.75 40.80
N GLU A 462 30.63 24.98 40.33
CA GLU A 462 30.67 25.43 38.94
C GLU A 462 31.87 24.84 38.17
N PRO A 463 31.80 24.91 36.80
CA PRO A 463 32.78 24.30 35.92
C PRO A 463 33.95 25.22 35.59
N PRO A 464 35.10 24.72 35.10
CA PRO A 464 36.12 25.51 34.44
C PRO A 464 35.98 25.46 32.90
N PRO A 465 36.63 26.41 32.20
CA PRO A 465 36.21 26.91 30.90
C PRO A 465 36.88 26.28 29.69
N ASP A 466 36.23 26.54 28.54
CA ASP A 466 36.74 26.62 27.16
C ASP A 466 37.82 25.64 26.70
N PHE A 467 37.42 24.77 25.75
CA PHE A 467 38.31 24.34 24.69
C PHE A 467 37.56 24.20 23.37
N PHE A 468 37.92 25.08 22.45
CA PHE A 468 37.78 25.06 20.99
C PHE A 468 36.65 24.23 20.37
N GLU A 469 35.58 24.92 19.93
CA GLU A 469 34.68 24.49 18.88
C GLU A 469 35.46 24.34 17.55
N VAL A 470 35.69 23.11 17.17
CA VAL A 470 35.93 22.76 15.76
C VAL A 470 34.56 22.65 15.13
N ILE A 471 34.19 23.65 14.34
CA ILE A 471 33.03 23.59 13.45
C ILE A 471 33.25 22.44 12.46
N ARG A 472 32.66 21.29 12.76
CA ARG A 472 32.42 20.26 11.75
C ARG A 472 31.07 20.56 11.10
N ASN A 473 31.12 20.91 9.82
CA ASN A 473 29.95 20.86 8.97
C ASN A 473 29.42 19.42 8.90
N GLU A 474 28.49 19.07 9.76
CA GLU A 474 27.69 17.84 9.72
C GLU A 474 26.27 18.23 9.28
N ASP A 475 26.07 18.45 8.01
CA ASP A 475 24.74 18.39 7.39
C ASP A 475 24.86 17.92 5.94
N GLN A 476 25.19 16.65 5.79
CA GLN A 476 24.69 15.83 4.71
C GLN A 476 24.13 14.56 5.34
N PRO A 477 22.90 14.11 5.01
CA PRO A 477 22.42 12.82 5.44
C PRO A 477 23.36 11.77 4.84
N ASN A 478 24.18 11.15 5.68
CA ASN A 478 24.93 9.94 5.35
C ASN A 478 23.87 8.84 5.07
N ASN A 479 23.45 8.72 3.81
CA ASN A 479 22.88 7.48 3.33
C ASN A 479 23.98 6.42 3.45
N LYS A 480 24.06 5.77 4.62
CA LYS A 480 24.84 4.54 4.74
C LYS A 480 24.22 3.55 3.79
N VAL A 481 24.90 3.32 2.67
CA VAL A 481 24.54 2.28 1.70
C VAL A 481 24.50 0.96 2.46
N ASP A 482 23.34 0.30 2.48
CA ASP A 482 23.20 -1.03 3.06
C ASP A 482 23.89 -2.03 2.12
N VAL A 483 25.16 -2.31 2.44
CA VAL A 483 26.02 -3.20 1.65
C VAL A 483 25.48 -4.63 1.65
N GLN A 484 24.89 -5.08 2.76
CA GLN A 484 24.29 -6.41 2.87
C GLN A 484 23.14 -6.55 1.89
N TYR A 485 22.21 -5.60 1.90
CA TYR A 485 21.09 -5.56 0.98
C TYR A 485 21.53 -5.62 -0.48
N LEU A 486 22.56 -4.86 -0.86
CA LEU A 486 23.07 -4.86 -2.23
C LEU A 486 23.69 -6.20 -2.63
N LEU A 487 24.43 -6.86 -1.73
CA LEU A 487 25.06 -8.15 -2.00
C LEU A 487 24.02 -9.28 -2.07
N GLU A 488 23.07 -9.30 -1.15
CA GLU A 488 21.95 -10.26 -1.18
C GLU A 488 21.11 -10.09 -2.46
N ARG A 489 20.78 -8.86 -2.83
CA ARG A 489 20.09 -8.53 -4.08
C ARG A 489 20.84 -9.03 -5.30
N LYS A 490 22.19 -8.90 -5.30
CA LYS A 490 23.03 -9.37 -6.40
C LYS A 490 23.05 -10.88 -6.51
N ILE A 491 23.01 -11.62 -5.41
CA ILE A 491 22.87 -13.09 -5.41
C ILE A 491 21.54 -13.50 -6.05
N ILE A 492 20.43 -12.85 -5.70
CA ILE A 492 19.13 -13.12 -6.31
C ILE A 492 19.15 -12.82 -7.82
N GLU A 493 19.75 -11.71 -8.24
CA GLU A 493 19.93 -11.38 -9.66
C GLU A 493 20.68 -12.48 -10.43
N ILE A 494 21.80 -12.94 -9.87
CA ILE A 494 22.62 -13.99 -10.48
C ILE A 494 21.83 -15.29 -10.60
N LEU A 495 21.10 -15.70 -9.57
CA LEU A 495 20.27 -16.90 -9.59
C LEU A 495 19.16 -16.82 -10.65
N LEU A 496 18.49 -15.66 -10.77
CA LEU A 496 17.42 -15.45 -11.75
C LEU A 496 17.92 -15.48 -13.20
N LEU A 497 19.11 -14.91 -13.46
CA LEU A 497 19.63 -14.75 -14.82
C LEU A 497 20.50 -15.92 -15.28
N TYR A 498 21.25 -16.54 -14.36
CA TYR A 498 22.30 -17.51 -14.69
C TYR A 498 22.20 -18.84 -13.91
N GLY A 499 21.18 -19.02 -13.05
CA GLY A 499 21.07 -20.15 -12.13
C GLY A 499 21.31 -21.53 -12.77
N ASN A 500 20.72 -21.81 -13.93
CA ASN A 500 20.85 -23.10 -14.64
C ASN A 500 22.12 -23.22 -15.46
N ARG A 501 22.94 -22.19 -15.57
CA ARG A 501 24.14 -22.21 -16.40
C ARG A 501 25.23 -23.01 -15.73
N GLU A 502 25.92 -23.88 -16.50
CA GLU A 502 27.10 -24.61 -16.06
C GLU A 502 28.34 -23.74 -16.30
N GLU A 503 29.17 -23.58 -15.28
CA GLU A 503 30.41 -22.81 -15.30
C GLU A 503 31.52 -23.56 -14.59
N ASP A 504 32.76 -23.24 -14.94
CA ASP A 504 33.97 -23.77 -14.31
C ASP A 504 34.36 -22.85 -13.14
N PHE A 505 34.20 -23.33 -11.89
CA PHE A 505 34.56 -22.62 -10.69
C PHE A 505 35.91 -23.01 -10.15
N GLU A 506 36.75 -22.06 -9.80
CA GLU A 506 38.06 -22.33 -9.18
C GLU A 506 37.93 -22.21 -7.64
N ASP A 507 37.97 -23.37 -7.00
CA ASP A 507 37.94 -23.51 -5.56
C ASP A 507 39.34 -23.80 -5.00
N LEU A 508 39.62 -23.27 -3.81
CA LEU A 508 40.87 -23.53 -3.09
C LEU A 508 40.61 -24.63 -2.08
N ILE A 509 41.23 -25.77 -2.26
CA ILE A 509 41.16 -26.92 -1.36
C ILE A 509 42.46 -26.99 -0.56
N LEU A 510 42.36 -27.14 0.76
CA LEU A 510 43.49 -27.41 1.63
C LEU A 510 43.98 -28.85 1.38
N LYS A 511 45.19 -28.98 0.86
CA LYS A 511 45.87 -30.27 0.73
C LYS A 511 47.12 -30.27 1.54
N GLU A 512 47.42 -31.41 2.16
CA GLU A 512 48.67 -31.66 2.86
C GLU A 512 49.74 -31.98 1.83
N ASN A 513 50.85 -31.20 1.84
CA ASN A 513 52.00 -31.48 0.97
C ASN A 513 52.84 -32.62 1.55
N ASP A 514 53.81 -33.12 0.75
CA ASP A 514 54.68 -34.23 1.13
C ASP A 514 55.49 -33.96 2.42
N LYS A 515 55.48 -32.76 2.99
CA LYS A 515 56.16 -32.36 4.22
C LYS A 515 55.22 -32.23 5.42
N GLY A 516 53.93 -32.50 5.22
CA GLY A 516 52.93 -32.37 6.28
C GLY A 516 52.39 -30.93 6.47
N ASP A 517 52.77 -29.99 5.59
CA ASP A 517 52.22 -28.60 5.63
C ASP A 517 50.97 -28.52 4.80
N LEU A 518 49.99 -27.77 5.25
CA LEU A 518 48.72 -27.49 4.55
C LEU A 518 48.95 -26.42 3.52
N GLU A 519 48.76 -26.71 2.24
CA GLU A 519 48.81 -25.77 1.14
C GLU A 519 47.46 -25.67 0.45
N LEU A 520 47.11 -24.46 -0.02
CA LEU A 520 45.89 -24.20 -0.80
C LEU A 520 46.18 -24.50 -2.27
N GLU A 521 45.61 -25.56 -2.83
CA GLU A 521 45.65 -25.84 -4.27
C GLU A 521 44.35 -25.40 -4.96
N PRO A 522 44.44 -24.68 -6.07
CA PRO A 522 43.28 -24.37 -6.90
C PRO A 522 42.79 -25.64 -7.62
N VAL A 523 41.51 -25.94 -7.43
CA VAL A 523 40.83 -27.05 -8.12
C VAL A 523 39.68 -26.49 -8.92
N VAL A 524 39.66 -26.79 -10.21
CA VAL A 524 38.53 -26.37 -11.08
C VAL A 524 37.45 -27.43 -11.01
N GLN A 525 36.24 -26.98 -10.62
CA GLN A 525 35.05 -27.83 -10.56
C GLN A 525 33.96 -27.27 -11.45
N GLN A 526 33.43 -28.11 -12.37
CA GLN A 526 32.24 -27.73 -13.14
C GLN A 526 30.99 -27.95 -12.32
N ALA A 527 30.18 -26.91 -12.20
CA ALA A 527 28.90 -26.94 -11.46
C ALA A 527 27.91 -25.95 -12.06
N LYS A 528 26.63 -26.17 -11.81
CA LYS A 528 25.62 -25.17 -12.10
C LYS A 528 25.75 -24.00 -11.11
N VAL A 529 25.48 -22.79 -11.59
CA VAL A 529 25.59 -21.56 -10.78
C VAL A 529 24.75 -21.67 -9.50
N PHE A 530 23.52 -22.20 -9.58
CA PHE A 530 22.67 -22.32 -8.39
C PHE A 530 23.20 -23.33 -7.38
N GLU A 531 23.79 -24.45 -7.85
CA GLU A 531 24.39 -25.49 -7.00
C GLU A 531 25.58 -24.90 -6.25
N LYS A 532 26.45 -24.18 -6.96
CA LYS A 532 27.61 -23.52 -6.37
C LYS A 532 27.22 -22.50 -5.29
N ILE A 533 26.27 -21.60 -5.59
CA ILE A 533 25.78 -20.63 -4.62
C ILE A 533 25.13 -21.30 -3.42
N PHE A 534 24.35 -22.37 -3.64
CA PHE A 534 23.70 -23.08 -2.56
C PHE A 534 24.71 -23.75 -1.62
N LEU A 535 25.72 -24.43 -2.17
CA LEU A 535 26.76 -25.11 -1.39
C LEU A 535 27.58 -24.10 -0.60
N ASP A 536 28.07 -23.02 -1.22
CA ASP A 536 28.88 -22.01 -0.57
C ASP A 536 28.13 -21.31 0.60
N LEU A 537 26.85 -20.97 0.40
CA LEU A 537 26.05 -20.36 1.48
C LEU A 537 25.72 -21.34 2.60
N GLN A 538 25.57 -22.65 2.29
CA GLN A 538 25.27 -23.69 3.26
C GLN A 538 26.52 -24.06 4.08
N GLU A 539 27.68 -24.17 3.46
CA GLU A 539 28.94 -24.48 4.13
C GLU A 539 29.32 -23.42 5.19
N ASP A 540 29.03 -22.16 4.89
CA ASP A 540 29.32 -21.04 5.79
C ASP A 540 28.19 -20.72 6.76
N GLU A 541 27.10 -21.49 6.77
CA GLU A 541 25.88 -21.24 7.57
C GLU A 541 25.32 -19.80 7.38
N MET A 542 25.55 -19.20 6.20
CA MET A 542 25.13 -17.84 5.89
C MET A 542 23.62 -17.74 5.73
N GLN A 543 23.03 -16.72 6.37
CA GLN A 543 21.61 -16.43 6.28
C GLN A 543 21.39 -15.04 5.68
N PHE A 544 20.35 -14.91 4.87
CA PHE A 544 19.89 -13.63 4.36
C PHE A 544 19.33 -12.76 5.51
N GLY A 545 19.74 -11.51 5.57
CA GLY A 545 19.21 -10.53 6.52
C GLY A 545 17.86 -9.97 6.07
N ASN A 546 17.60 -9.94 4.76
CA ASN A 546 16.32 -9.49 4.19
C ASN A 546 15.36 -10.68 4.00
N GLU A 547 14.22 -10.68 4.69
CA GLU A 547 13.24 -11.77 4.64
C GLU A 547 12.63 -11.98 3.24
N THR A 548 12.50 -10.93 2.43
CA THR A 548 12.03 -11.03 1.03
C THR A 548 13.05 -11.77 0.17
N PHE A 549 14.34 -11.41 0.28
CA PHE A 549 15.41 -12.11 -0.46
C PHE A 549 15.60 -13.54 0.03
N LYS A 550 15.46 -13.78 1.32
CA LYS A 550 15.47 -15.14 1.88
C LYS A 550 14.37 -16.01 1.28
N THR A 551 13.14 -15.49 1.22
CA THR A 551 12.00 -16.21 0.62
C THR A 551 12.23 -16.45 -0.87
N LEU A 552 12.71 -15.44 -1.61
CA LEU A 552 13.04 -15.56 -3.02
C LEU A 552 14.14 -16.61 -3.26
N TYR A 553 15.21 -16.58 -2.46
CA TYR A 553 16.31 -17.51 -2.55
C TYR A 553 15.83 -18.97 -2.48
N TYR A 554 15.10 -19.33 -1.43
CA TYR A 554 14.61 -20.70 -1.28
C TYR A 554 13.62 -21.08 -2.38
N THR A 555 12.75 -20.17 -2.80
CA THR A 555 11.77 -20.43 -3.87
C THR A 555 12.48 -20.65 -5.22
N ILE A 556 13.53 -19.89 -5.52
CA ILE A 556 14.30 -20.03 -6.76
C ILE A 556 15.09 -21.34 -6.75
N ILE A 557 15.78 -21.66 -5.64
CA ILE A 557 16.55 -22.90 -5.50
C ILE A 557 15.65 -24.13 -5.66
N ASP A 558 14.46 -24.14 -5.02
CA ASP A 558 13.50 -25.23 -5.17
C ASP A 558 13.04 -25.41 -6.62
N LYS A 559 12.78 -24.31 -7.31
CA LYS A 559 12.36 -24.33 -8.71
C LYS A 559 13.47 -24.81 -9.65
N LEU A 560 14.70 -24.35 -9.45
CA LEU A 560 15.86 -24.76 -10.24
C LEU A 560 16.19 -26.25 -10.04
N ASN A 561 15.99 -26.76 -8.81
CA ASN A 561 16.16 -28.20 -8.53
C ASN A 561 15.07 -29.08 -9.16
N GLN A 562 13.82 -28.59 -9.20
CA GLN A 562 12.68 -29.38 -9.69
C GLN A 562 12.55 -29.36 -11.21
N ASN A 563 13.03 -28.31 -11.88
CA ASN A 563 12.82 -28.09 -13.30
C ASN A 563 14.13 -27.70 -13.98
N PRO A 564 14.75 -28.62 -14.80
CA PRO A 564 15.94 -28.28 -15.58
C PRO A 564 15.71 -27.13 -16.58
N ASP A 565 14.48 -26.99 -17.07
CA ASP A 565 14.08 -25.94 -18.03
C ASP A 565 13.43 -24.76 -17.31
N PHE A 566 14.14 -24.15 -16.34
CA PHE A 566 13.66 -22.96 -15.64
C PHE A 566 13.47 -21.80 -16.61
N VAL A 567 12.22 -21.35 -16.75
CA VAL A 567 11.84 -20.20 -17.57
C VAL A 567 11.46 -19.05 -16.64
N LEU A 568 12.25 -17.97 -16.69
CA LEU A 568 12.08 -16.80 -15.84
C LEU A 568 10.68 -16.18 -15.94
N GLU A 569 10.13 -16.10 -17.15
CA GLU A 569 8.79 -15.55 -17.41
C GLU A 569 7.71 -16.33 -16.67
N GLN A 570 7.76 -17.67 -16.71
CA GLN A 570 6.82 -18.53 -15.98
C GLN A 570 6.99 -18.37 -14.47
N PHE A 571 8.23 -18.25 -14.00
CA PHE A 571 8.52 -18.07 -12.58
C PHE A 571 7.91 -16.78 -12.02
N VAL A 572 8.09 -15.65 -12.72
CA VAL A 572 7.50 -14.34 -12.33
C VAL A 572 5.97 -14.41 -12.22
N ASN A 573 5.33 -15.24 -13.04
CA ASN A 573 3.89 -15.43 -13.04
C ASN A 573 3.37 -16.37 -11.92
N THR A 574 4.25 -17.19 -11.33
CA THR A 574 3.89 -18.18 -10.29
C THR A 574 4.07 -17.68 -8.87
N VAL A 575 4.87 -16.63 -8.66
CA VAL A 575 5.11 -16.03 -7.34
C VAL A 575 4.03 -14.99 -6.99
N ASP A 576 3.92 -14.64 -5.71
CA ASP A 576 2.99 -13.62 -5.28
C ASP A 576 3.37 -12.22 -5.84
N MET A 577 2.42 -11.28 -5.79
CA MET A 577 2.57 -9.95 -6.38
C MET A 577 3.76 -9.17 -5.80
N HIS A 578 4.01 -9.28 -4.49
CA HIS A 578 5.10 -8.57 -3.83
C HIS A 578 6.47 -9.10 -4.31
N LEU A 579 6.63 -10.41 -4.37
CA LEU A 579 7.85 -11.06 -4.89
C LEU A 579 8.04 -10.78 -6.38
N SER A 580 6.96 -10.78 -7.18
CA SER A 580 6.99 -10.42 -8.60
C SER A 580 7.46 -8.98 -8.83
N GLN A 581 7.05 -8.03 -8.00
CA GLN A 581 7.51 -6.63 -8.05
C GLN A 581 9.01 -6.52 -7.74
N GLU A 582 9.50 -7.25 -6.72
CA GLU A 582 10.92 -7.26 -6.36
C GLU A 582 11.79 -7.90 -7.45
N ILE A 583 11.37 -9.04 -7.99
CA ILE A 583 12.04 -9.68 -9.15
C ILE A 583 12.11 -8.70 -10.33
N THR A 584 11.00 -8.02 -10.64
CA THR A 584 10.94 -7.03 -11.71
C THR A 584 11.88 -5.86 -11.44
N SER A 585 11.96 -5.41 -10.18
CA SER A 585 12.90 -4.35 -9.78
C SER A 585 14.36 -4.74 -10.02
N ILE A 586 14.71 -5.99 -9.70
CA ILE A 586 16.07 -6.53 -9.91
C ILE A 586 16.39 -6.61 -11.41
N LEU A 587 15.47 -7.18 -12.19
CA LEU A 587 15.72 -7.48 -13.61
C LEU A 587 15.69 -6.24 -14.53
N MET A 588 15.00 -5.18 -14.13
CA MET A 588 14.84 -3.96 -14.93
C MET A 588 15.80 -2.83 -14.54
N GLU A 589 16.64 -3.01 -13.52
CA GLU A 589 17.59 -1.98 -13.08
C GLU A 589 18.52 -1.52 -14.21
N ASP A 590 19.00 -2.45 -15.02
CA ASP A 590 19.85 -2.16 -16.16
C ASP A 590 19.18 -1.35 -17.28
N GLU A 591 17.84 -1.43 -17.38
CA GLU A 591 17.07 -0.72 -18.41
C GLU A 591 16.88 0.77 -18.06
N ARG A 592 17.21 1.16 -16.84
CA ARG A 592 17.15 2.55 -16.38
C ARG A 592 18.15 3.43 -17.10
N HIS A 593 19.33 2.87 -17.43
CA HIS A 593 20.42 3.60 -18.08
C HIS A 593 20.68 3.01 -19.46
N THR A 594 20.45 3.79 -20.51
CA THR A 594 20.94 3.47 -21.86
C THR A 594 22.45 3.62 -21.87
N LEU A 595 23.17 2.53 -22.11
CA LEU A 595 24.59 2.60 -22.40
C LEU A 595 24.78 3.47 -23.66
N HIS A 596 25.55 4.54 -23.54
CA HIS A 596 26.02 5.26 -24.70
C HIS A 596 26.82 4.31 -25.60
N ASP A 597 26.85 4.61 -26.93
CA ASP A 597 27.61 3.92 -27.99
C ASP A 597 29.12 3.96 -27.68
N TRP A 598 29.59 3.19 -26.70
CA TRP A 598 30.98 3.09 -26.28
C TRP A 598 31.87 2.53 -27.40
N GLU A 599 31.26 1.73 -28.29
CA GLU A 599 31.94 1.20 -29.48
C GLU A 599 32.46 2.32 -30.41
N ARG A 600 31.78 3.47 -30.47
CA ARG A 600 32.27 4.66 -31.22
C ARG A 600 33.56 5.23 -30.66
N ASN A 601 33.87 4.97 -29.41
CA ASN A 601 35.09 5.39 -28.73
C ASN A 601 36.14 4.27 -28.62
N ASN A 602 35.98 3.15 -29.34
CA ASN A 602 36.82 1.95 -29.27
C ASN A 602 36.88 1.34 -27.85
N ILE A 603 35.86 1.52 -27.06
CA ILE A 603 35.69 0.89 -25.75
C ILE A 603 34.69 -0.27 -25.93
N PHE A 604 35.15 -1.49 -25.82
CA PHE A 604 34.34 -2.71 -25.92
C PHE A 604 34.10 -3.24 -24.52
N PRO A 605 32.96 -2.95 -23.87
CA PRO A 605 32.63 -3.52 -22.57
C PRO A 605 32.49 -5.03 -22.73
N LYS A 606 33.04 -5.81 -21.79
CA LYS A 606 32.84 -7.26 -21.74
C LYS A 606 31.35 -7.58 -21.72
N SER A 607 30.94 -8.58 -22.46
CA SER A 607 29.56 -9.07 -22.40
C SER A 607 29.24 -9.52 -20.97
N LYS A 608 28.05 -9.20 -20.46
CA LYS A 608 27.58 -9.64 -19.13
C LYS A 608 27.52 -11.16 -18.97
N THR A 609 27.57 -11.89 -20.09
CA THR A 609 27.61 -13.35 -20.13
C THR A 609 29.02 -13.92 -20.02
N GLU A 610 30.06 -13.09 -20.13
CA GLU A 610 31.45 -13.50 -19.96
C GLU A 610 31.87 -13.27 -18.50
N GLY A 611 32.36 -14.31 -17.83
CA GLY A 611 32.88 -14.24 -16.47
C GLY A 611 31.81 -14.42 -15.36
N VAL A 612 30.74 -15.20 -15.62
CA VAL A 612 29.69 -15.47 -14.61
C VAL A 612 30.30 -16.19 -13.40
N ALA A 613 31.22 -17.15 -13.59
CA ALA A 613 31.89 -17.82 -12.48
C ALA A 613 32.66 -16.83 -11.59
N GLN A 614 33.36 -15.86 -12.19
CA GLN A 614 34.06 -14.79 -11.47
C GLN A 614 33.08 -13.92 -10.71
N LEU A 615 31.95 -13.51 -11.33
CA LEU A 615 30.91 -12.69 -10.70
C LEU A 615 30.30 -13.39 -9.48
N VAL A 616 30.00 -14.67 -9.56
CA VAL A 616 29.51 -15.50 -8.44
C VAL A 616 30.53 -15.50 -7.31
N SER A 617 31.76 -15.86 -7.60
CA SER A 617 32.85 -15.96 -6.61
C SER A 617 33.11 -14.60 -5.92
N GLU A 618 33.19 -13.50 -6.67
CA GLU A 618 33.39 -12.16 -6.12
C GLU A 618 32.23 -11.71 -5.24
N THR A 619 30.97 -12.04 -5.61
CA THR A 619 29.80 -11.68 -4.84
C THR A 619 29.76 -12.43 -3.50
N ILE A 620 30.00 -13.75 -3.51
CA ILE A 620 30.04 -14.58 -2.31
C ILE A 620 31.19 -14.16 -1.38
N LEU A 621 32.39 -13.98 -1.94
CA LEU A 621 33.55 -13.50 -1.16
C LEU A 621 33.32 -12.13 -0.52
N SER A 622 32.64 -11.23 -1.23
CA SER A 622 32.26 -9.91 -0.70
C SER A 622 31.27 -10.02 0.45
N LEU A 623 30.30 -10.92 0.34
CA LEU A 623 29.34 -11.18 1.42
C LEU A 623 30.03 -11.83 2.63
N ARG A 624 30.93 -12.80 2.45
CA ARG A 624 31.77 -13.37 3.50
C ARG A 624 32.54 -12.29 4.25
N CYS A 625 33.26 -11.42 3.53
CA CYS A 625 34.00 -10.32 4.14
C CYS A 625 33.12 -9.38 4.94
N PHE A 626 31.93 -9.05 4.45
CA PHE A 626 30.99 -8.17 5.11
C PHE A 626 30.45 -8.80 6.42
N LEU A 627 30.05 -10.09 6.39
CA LEU A 627 29.56 -10.79 7.58
C LEU A 627 30.65 -10.97 8.64
N ILE A 628 31.90 -11.22 8.22
CA ILE A 628 33.05 -11.24 9.14
C ILE A 628 33.20 -9.87 9.84
N ASP A 629 33.06 -8.76 9.11
CA ASP A 629 33.13 -7.42 9.72
C ASP A 629 32.00 -7.17 10.71
N GLN A 630 30.80 -7.65 10.42
CA GLN A 630 29.68 -7.57 11.37
C GLN A 630 30.00 -8.39 12.64
N LYS A 631 30.46 -9.62 12.47
CA LYS A 631 30.77 -10.51 13.59
C LYS A 631 31.87 -9.96 14.47
N VAL A 632 32.92 -9.40 13.89
CA VAL A 632 33.99 -8.72 14.61
C VAL A 632 33.48 -7.52 15.41
N LYS A 633 32.57 -6.72 14.84
CA LYS A 633 31.94 -5.60 15.55
C LYS A 633 31.07 -6.07 16.72
N GLU A 634 30.33 -7.15 16.58
CA GLU A 634 29.53 -7.76 17.65
C GLU A 634 30.46 -8.19 18.82
N PHE A 635 31.54 -8.90 18.52
CA PHE A 635 32.52 -9.29 19.54
C PHE A 635 33.17 -8.09 20.24
N GLN A 636 33.47 -7.02 19.51
CA GLN A 636 33.99 -5.78 20.08
C GLN A 636 32.99 -5.12 21.03
N GLN A 637 31.68 -5.11 20.69
CA GLN A 637 30.64 -4.56 21.55
C GLN A 637 30.46 -5.40 22.83
N VAL A 638 30.41 -6.73 22.68
CA VAL A 638 30.33 -7.65 23.85
C VAL A 638 31.53 -7.48 24.77
N THR A 639 32.72 -7.25 24.21
CA THR A 639 33.94 -7.00 25.00
C THR A 639 33.89 -5.68 25.76
N LEU A 640 33.26 -4.65 25.22
CA LEU A 640 33.08 -3.35 25.88
C LEU A 640 32.06 -3.40 27.03
N GLU A 641 31.04 -4.24 26.91
CA GLU A 641 29.97 -4.40 27.90
C GLU A 641 30.40 -5.29 29.10
N ASN A 642 31.24 -6.32 28.86
CA ASN A 642 31.67 -7.28 29.85
C ASN A 642 33.09 -6.98 30.36
N LYS A 643 33.24 -6.17 31.43
CA LYS A 643 34.52 -5.72 32.01
C LYS A 643 35.34 -6.76 32.78
N HIS A 644 34.88 -7.99 32.99
CA HIS A 644 35.60 -9.01 33.74
C HIS A 644 35.50 -10.44 33.14
N ASP A 645 36.66 -11.03 32.92
CA ASP A 645 37.00 -12.47 32.83
C ASP A 645 36.84 -13.29 31.54
N THR A 646 36.44 -12.77 30.38
CA THR A 646 36.34 -13.60 29.16
C THR A 646 37.24 -13.14 27.99
N ASN A 647 38.17 -12.24 28.23
CA ASN A 647 38.87 -11.48 27.15
C ASN A 647 39.86 -12.26 26.29
N ARG A 648 40.33 -13.45 26.69
CA ARG A 648 41.40 -14.13 25.95
C ARG A 648 40.88 -14.91 24.75
N ASN A 649 39.80 -15.65 24.92
CA ASN A 649 39.19 -16.44 23.82
C ASN A 649 38.57 -15.54 22.74
N ILE A 650 37.90 -14.46 23.12
CA ILE A 650 37.30 -13.52 22.18
C ILE A 650 38.36 -12.80 21.34
N LEU A 651 39.52 -12.46 21.93
CA LEU A 651 40.62 -11.83 21.18
C LEU A 651 41.28 -12.78 20.17
N GLU A 652 41.37 -14.08 20.50
CA GLU A 652 41.85 -15.11 19.57
C GLU A 652 40.88 -15.30 18.42
N GLU A 653 39.56 -15.40 18.68
CA GLU A 653 38.54 -15.49 17.65
C GLU A 653 38.53 -14.26 16.73
N VAL A 654 38.60 -13.04 17.26
CA VAL A 654 38.70 -11.81 16.46
C VAL A 654 39.93 -11.82 15.57
N LYS A 655 41.10 -12.31 16.07
CA LYS A 655 42.31 -12.41 15.28
C LYS A 655 42.15 -13.41 14.12
N ASP A 656 41.51 -14.54 14.39
CA ASP A 656 41.28 -15.58 13.37
C ASP A 656 40.31 -15.06 12.28
N TYR A 657 39.23 -14.35 12.66
CA TYR A 657 38.34 -13.68 11.70
C TYR A 657 39.07 -12.62 10.85
N TYR A 658 39.96 -11.83 11.44
CA TYR A 658 40.78 -10.88 10.68
C TYR A 658 41.76 -11.59 9.75
N GLY A 659 42.38 -12.69 10.18
CA GLY A 659 43.24 -13.51 9.33
C GLY A 659 42.51 -14.06 8.14
N LEU A 660 41.29 -14.61 8.35
CA LEU A 660 40.41 -15.10 7.29
C LEU A 660 40.01 -13.98 6.32
N LYS A 661 39.59 -12.82 6.84
CA LYS A 661 39.25 -11.66 6.03
C LYS A 661 40.41 -11.22 5.13
N MET A 662 41.64 -11.17 5.67
CA MET A 662 42.83 -10.83 4.87
C MET A 662 43.04 -11.78 3.69
N LEU A 663 42.85 -13.08 3.90
CA LEU A 663 42.97 -14.10 2.85
C LEU A 663 41.91 -13.90 1.77
N LEU A 664 40.65 -13.69 2.15
CA LEU A 664 39.53 -13.45 1.24
C LEU A 664 39.69 -12.14 0.46
N SER A 665 40.14 -11.06 1.13
CA SER A 665 40.37 -9.76 0.48
C SER A 665 41.49 -9.78 -0.56
N ARG A 666 42.54 -10.59 -0.35
CA ARG A 666 43.61 -10.80 -1.35
C ARG A 666 43.06 -11.44 -2.62
N LYS A 667 42.12 -12.38 -2.49
CA LYS A 667 41.45 -13.02 -3.64
C LYS A 667 40.60 -12.02 -4.45
N LEU A 668 39.99 -11.05 -3.76
CA LEU A 668 39.22 -9.97 -4.38
C LEU A 668 40.08 -8.85 -5.02
N THR A 669 41.44 -8.98 -4.95
CA THR A 669 42.40 -7.93 -5.42
C THR A 669 42.11 -6.54 -4.82
N ARG A 670 41.46 -6.49 -3.68
CA ARG A 670 41.15 -5.23 -2.96
C ARG A 670 42.26 -4.92 -1.96
N VAL A 671 42.68 -3.66 -1.97
CA VAL A 671 43.55 -3.13 -0.92
C VAL A 671 42.71 -2.92 0.34
N LEU A 672 43.16 -3.41 1.47
CA LEU A 672 42.52 -3.26 2.78
C LEU A 672 42.62 -1.83 3.28
#